data_697837da8be9f6b59d00e0b5e174a7bd
#
_entry.id   697837da8be9f6b59d00e0b5e174a7bd
#
_cell.length_a   1.000
_cell.length_b   1.000
_cell.length_c   1.000
_cell.angle_alpha   90.00
_cell.angle_beta   90.00
_cell.angle_gamma   90.00
#
_symmetry.space_group_name_H-M   'P 1'
#
loop_
_entity.id
_entity.type
_entity.pdbx_description
1 polymer ?
#
loop_
_entity_poly.entity_id
_entity_poly.type
_entity_poly.pdbx_seq_one_letter_code
_entity_poly.pdbx_strand_id
1 'polypeptide(L)'
;MINLFKKYQEIFIVALIAIVFFGSSIGLGIKAGPLTLTLFRAAIPVLFIVFFLDAHNNKLKFESFEKQFVFFLVLWVAYAFFLLWYRALYKDAGALKELMQLILDFFVAISIIFISKKDETYHIIFKICRISVLFLIVISIMEIFTGIHLSTSAYYNPLLLHIGDSSNPQKATGIFFNENDLSVCLTLFTPLFFPLKNKGYKINAFYIIILSVIEFILLKNDSMICFFSLLVGFVLYAIFYGIKYKWIFVSLTYFYLLEKLIFFLSISRNAKGGLTASVEEQFSIINNQTGSAYIRLNTYIIEFIGSIKNSKAIGFGPYGINYFLEQFDPRYVLKNPHSVWLEILGNYGIFIFLIFTSICIISFVTIVLFGEKRNHSRAIIISMDIMLILLGFVSSNYIGIAYWWIVIAVSISSAATLLHKQKCREGYLRHTYIIVILILLICMVCSYLFVKSARVLYKLQEPFKVAMVTDDMYKLKRYTDKNITKVIVKIDNEPFKQIIPKKRLYEDNLNFKDFTAGWHQYTYNYTDSENKSSYKEGYLINRVNDTLTYMIPVDIIKLAREYNKHNKIDIKSFYLHQYNQENKYLPLGFYWNAEENLYKNKNDIIKINKDGIPYFVSKYKDKQYNSGLITSYALVWYTDFLSSQNHQDRVKFIRCSEWLIENQKNDGSIEINSAIESNDKNENDSTSVKTLGEMLSVFARAYKLTGEEKYNQAGIKTLNYMLENCIYSRDTSDKNEDIIMDYLIKDNKPLDIFENNKDENSKFRLDNQLYALIGLCDWANTGVNTESQVLAKEHFNYGVNALNKMLPLYDLDGYISEDLTHFVKGHDVRCSDNYKIIKSIALLKAVAEVSNDENIQMYYDKYFRYIQDNFYKQNKTLIFNN
;
A
#
# COMPACT_ATOMS: atom_id res chain seq x y z
N MET A 1 36.03 -2.27 -27.19
CA MET A 1 35.44 -1.83 -25.92
C MET A 1 36.50 -1.34 -24.93
N ILE A 2 37.57 -2.09 -24.65
CA ILE A 2 38.61 -1.75 -23.65
C ILE A 2 39.39 -0.49 -24.01
N ASN A 3 39.79 -0.30 -25.28
CA ASN A 3 40.47 0.94 -25.77
C ASN A 3 39.54 2.16 -25.70
N LEU A 4 38.26 1.96 -25.92
CA LEU A 4 37.23 2.99 -25.76
C LEU A 4 37.06 3.36 -24.29
N PHE A 5 37.07 2.37 -23.41
CA PHE A 5 36.96 2.58 -21.97
C PHE A 5 38.13 3.40 -21.41
N LYS A 6 39.40 3.06 -21.78
CA LYS A 6 40.56 3.83 -21.35
C LYS A 6 40.49 5.31 -21.78
N LYS A 7 39.95 5.57 -22.97
CA LYS A 7 39.79 6.93 -23.50
C LYS A 7 38.67 7.72 -22.80
N TYR A 8 37.60 7.02 -22.33
CA TYR A 8 36.38 7.65 -21.82
C TYR A 8 36.02 7.17 -20.39
N GLN A 9 37.03 6.74 -19.64
CA GLN A 9 36.79 6.18 -18.27
C GLN A 9 35.97 7.10 -17.38
N GLU A 10 36.26 8.40 -17.33
CA GLU A 10 35.51 9.36 -16.53
C GLU A 10 34.05 9.41 -16.93
N ILE A 11 33.75 9.32 -18.24
CA ILE A 11 32.36 9.29 -18.73
C ILE A 11 31.62 8.07 -18.24
N PHE A 12 32.25 6.89 -18.20
CA PHE A 12 31.63 5.68 -17.67
C PHE A 12 31.37 5.76 -16.15
N ILE A 13 32.28 6.42 -15.40
CA ILE A 13 32.07 6.66 -13.96
C ILE A 13 30.91 7.64 -13.75
N VAL A 14 30.86 8.73 -14.52
CA VAL A 14 29.75 9.69 -14.50
C VAL A 14 28.42 8.97 -14.83
N ALA A 15 28.42 8.16 -15.90
CA ALA A 15 27.24 7.41 -16.30
C ALA A 15 26.77 6.44 -15.20
N LEU A 16 27.68 5.68 -14.58
CA LEU A 16 27.32 4.77 -13.50
C LEU A 16 26.62 5.49 -12.37
N ILE A 17 27.24 6.55 -11.82
CA ILE A 17 26.67 7.27 -10.67
C ILE A 17 25.38 7.97 -11.05
N ALA A 18 25.30 8.61 -12.22
CA ALA A 18 24.07 9.24 -12.69
C ALA A 18 22.94 8.22 -12.86
N ILE A 19 23.21 7.03 -13.39
CA ILE A 19 22.22 5.95 -13.53
C ILE A 19 21.81 5.40 -12.17
N VAL A 20 22.71 5.33 -11.20
CA VAL A 20 22.37 4.94 -9.83
C VAL A 20 21.40 5.93 -9.19
N PHE A 21 21.58 7.23 -9.39
CA PHE A 21 20.66 8.23 -8.87
C PHE A 21 19.35 8.29 -9.66
N PHE A 22 19.37 8.32 -10.98
CA PHE A 22 18.22 8.70 -11.82
C PHE A 22 17.65 7.55 -12.66
N GLY A 23 18.41 6.47 -12.88
CA GLY A 23 18.07 5.44 -13.86
C GLY A 23 16.85 4.58 -13.52
N SER A 24 16.52 4.43 -12.25
CA SER A 24 15.31 3.71 -11.80
C SER A 24 14.01 4.44 -12.15
N SER A 25 14.08 5.77 -12.26
CA SER A 25 12.95 6.63 -12.60
C SER A 25 12.70 6.75 -14.11
N ILE A 26 13.65 6.30 -14.93
CA ILE A 26 13.56 6.36 -16.40
C ILE A 26 13.11 4.99 -16.92
N GLY A 27 11.82 4.88 -17.23
CA GLY A 27 11.24 3.70 -17.88
C GLY A 27 11.57 3.66 -19.37
N LEU A 28 11.94 2.49 -19.90
CA LEU A 28 12.23 2.29 -21.33
C LEU A 28 11.00 1.84 -22.13
N GLY A 29 9.82 1.81 -21.53
CA GLY A 29 8.57 1.40 -22.17
C GLY A 29 8.45 -0.10 -22.49
N ILE A 30 9.44 -0.91 -22.09
CA ILE A 30 9.47 -2.36 -22.34
C ILE A 30 9.10 -3.10 -21.05
N LYS A 31 8.12 -4.02 -21.17
CA LYS A 31 7.75 -4.96 -20.11
C LYS A 31 8.33 -6.34 -20.41
N ALA A 32 9.04 -6.94 -19.47
CA ALA A 32 9.55 -8.30 -19.52
C ALA A 32 8.88 -9.11 -18.39
N GLY A 33 7.74 -9.73 -18.67
CA GLY A 33 6.90 -10.35 -17.66
C GLY A 33 6.42 -9.33 -16.61
N PRO A 34 6.57 -9.62 -15.30
CA PRO A 34 6.17 -8.70 -14.23
C PRO A 34 7.13 -7.49 -14.08
N LEU A 35 8.20 -7.44 -14.87
CA LEU A 35 9.27 -6.45 -14.73
C LEU A 35 9.15 -5.37 -15.81
N THR A 36 9.10 -4.11 -15.38
CA THR A 36 9.30 -2.97 -16.28
C THR A 36 10.80 -2.71 -16.44
N LEU A 37 11.29 -2.68 -17.66
CA LEU A 37 12.70 -2.35 -17.95
C LEU A 37 12.92 -0.87 -17.73
N THR A 38 13.80 -0.52 -16.77
CA THR A 38 14.27 0.85 -16.54
C THR A 38 15.68 1.02 -17.07
N LEU A 39 16.11 2.27 -17.24
CA LEU A 39 17.50 2.56 -17.64
C LEU A 39 18.49 1.94 -16.63
N PHE A 40 18.19 1.96 -15.33
CA PHE A 40 18.99 1.31 -14.30
C PHE A 40 19.16 -0.20 -14.57
N ARG A 41 18.05 -0.91 -14.79
CA ARG A 41 18.05 -2.36 -15.02
C ARG A 41 18.78 -2.77 -16.30
N ALA A 42 18.71 -1.95 -17.33
CA ALA A 42 19.37 -2.21 -18.60
C ALA A 42 20.88 -1.89 -18.57
N ALA A 43 21.27 -0.77 -17.96
CA ALA A 43 22.62 -0.26 -18.05
C ALA A 43 23.59 -0.81 -16.99
N ILE A 44 23.11 -1.07 -15.75
CA ILE A 44 23.99 -1.52 -14.66
C ILE A 44 24.73 -2.84 -14.99
N PRO A 45 24.10 -3.89 -15.54
CA PRO A 45 24.83 -5.11 -15.91
C PRO A 45 25.93 -4.84 -16.95
N VAL A 46 25.65 -3.98 -17.93
CA VAL A 46 26.61 -3.61 -18.98
C VAL A 46 27.79 -2.84 -18.37
N LEU A 47 27.50 -1.84 -17.54
CA LEU A 47 28.55 -1.05 -16.87
C LEU A 47 29.39 -1.94 -15.92
N PHE A 48 28.74 -2.84 -15.18
CA PHE A 48 29.47 -3.80 -14.33
C PHE A 48 30.46 -4.66 -15.15
N ILE A 49 30.05 -5.21 -16.29
CA ILE A 49 30.93 -5.98 -17.16
C ILE A 49 32.11 -5.11 -17.66
N VAL A 50 31.84 -3.86 -18.04
CA VAL A 50 32.90 -2.93 -18.47
C VAL A 50 33.90 -2.67 -17.36
N PHE A 51 33.46 -2.38 -16.12
CA PHE A 51 34.35 -2.17 -14.99
C PHE A 51 35.11 -3.44 -14.58
N PHE A 52 34.45 -4.59 -14.65
CA PHE A 52 35.06 -5.90 -14.35
C PHE A 52 36.19 -6.23 -15.35
N LEU A 53 35.93 -6.04 -16.65
CA LEU A 53 36.95 -6.25 -17.70
C LEU A 53 38.13 -5.29 -17.57
N ASP A 54 37.87 -4.02 -17.22
CA ASP A 54 38.92 -3.05 -16.96
C ASP A 54 39.77 -3.42 -15.73
N ALA A 55 39.10 -3.84 -14.64
CA ALA A 55 39.79 -4.30 -13.44
C ALA A 55 40.66 -5.55 -13.72
N HIS A 56 40.14 -6.48 -14.50
CA HIS A 56 40.89 -7.69 -14.92
C HIS A 56 42.13 -7.33 -15.74
N ASN A 57 42.00 -6.47 -16.77
CA ASN A 57 43.11 -6.07 -17.63
C ASN A 57 44.17 -5.24 -16.91
N ASN A 58 43.77 -4.40 -15.98
CA ASN A 58 44.69 -3.59 -15.17
C ASN A 58 45.23 -4.40 -13.96
N LYS A 59 44.93 -5.71 -13.87
CA LYS A 59 45.34 -6.60 -12.78
C LYS A 59 45.05 -6.02 -11.39
N LEU A 60 43.94 -5.29 -11.25
CA LEU A 60 43.50 -4.72 -9.96
C LEU A 60 43.20 -5.87 -9.00
N LYS A 61 43.82 -5.83 -7.84
CA LYS A 61 43.64 -6.87 -6.79
C LYS A 61 42.77 -6.29 -5.70
N PHE A 62 41.75 -7.07 -5.32
CA PHE A 62 41.00 -6.78 -4.10
C PHE A 62 41.89 -7.02 -2.87
N GLU A 63 41.81 -6.17 -1.88
CA GLU A 63 42.34 -6.40 -0.56
C GLU A 63 41.57 -7.52 0.15
N SER A 64 42.17 -8.11 1.19
CA SER A 64 41.55 -9.22 1.91
C SER A 64 40.11 -8.90 2.39
N PHE A 65 39.87 -7.72 2.93
CA PHE A 65 38.57 -7.31 3.43
C PHE A 65 37.56 -7.12 2.31
N GLU A 66 37.96 -6.54 1.18
CA GLU A 66 37.09 -6.43 0.00
C GLU A 66 36.71 -7.81 -0.58
N LYS A 67 37.66 -8.78 -0.61
CA LYS A 67 37.35 -10.15 -1.02
C LYS A 67 36.31 -10.79 -0.12
N GLN A 68 36.44 -10.61 1.20
CA GLN A 68 35.46 -11.10 2.17
C GLN A 68 34.09 -10.48 1.94
N PHE A 69 34.03 -9.18 1.64
CA PHE A 69 32.79 -8.51 1.35
C PHE A 69 32.15 -9.02 0.03
N VAL A 70 32.93 -9.12 -1.06
CA VAL A 70 32.39 -9.66 -2.33
C VAL A 70 31.93 -11.11 -2.17
N PHE A 71 32.67 -11.94 -1.44
CA PHE A 71 32.26 -13.30 -1.13
C PHE A 71 30.96 -13.32 -0.34
N PHE A 72 30.78 -12.43 0.63
CA PHE A 72 29.55 -12.28 1.38
C PHE A 72 28.37 -11.88 0.47
N LEU A 73 28.56 -10.95 -0.48
CA LEU A 73 27.50 -10.57 -1.43
C LEU A 73 27.05 -11.77 -2.29
N VAL A 74 28.01 -12.59 -2.75
CA VAL A 74 27.70 -13.83 -3.50
C VAL A 74 26.94 -14.83 -2.61
N LEU A 75 27.36 -14.98 -1.35
CA LEU A 75 26.68 -15.84 -0.38
C LEU A 75 25.26 -15.36 -0.11
N TRP A 76 25.06 -14.04 0.01
CA TRP A 76 23.73 -13.45 0.20
C TRP A 76 22.79 -13.74 -0.97
N VAL A 77 23.27 -13.57 -2.21
CA VAL A 77 22.50 -13.91 -3.41
C VAL A 77 22.14 -15.40 -3.44
N ALA A 78 23.12 -16.28 -3.17
CA ALA A 78 22.89 -17.73 -3.12
C ALA A 78 21.84 -18.09 -2.04
N TYR A 79 21.93 -17.45 -0.88
CA TYR A 79 20.95 -17.63 0.19
C TYR A 79 19.57 -17.10 -0.17
N ALA A 80 19.49 -15.97 -0.88
CA ALA A 80 18.23 -15.44 -1.38
C ALA A 80 17.54 -16.39 -2.38
N PHE A 81 18.30 -17.03 -3.29
CA PHE A 81 17.80 -18.10 -4.16
C PHE A 81 17.33 -19.32 -3.38
N PHE A 82 18.08 -19.74 -2.37
CA PHE A 82 17.64 -20.81 -1.48
C PHE A 82 16.30 -20.48 -0.81
N LEU A 83 16.14 -19.26 -0.28
CA LEU A 83 14.90 -18.82 0.35
C LEU A 83 13.73 -18.73 -0.62
N LEU A 84 13.96 -18.29 -1.87
CA LEU A 84 12.93 -18.31 -2.91
C LEU A 84 12.35 -19.71 -3.11
N TRP A 85 13.24 -20.73 -3.16
CA TRP A 85 12.82 -22.10 -3.28
C TRP A 85 12.20 -22.63 -1.99
N TYR A 86 12.83 -22.43 -0.84
CA TYR A 86 12.40 -22.92 0.46
C TYR A 86 11.03 -22.34 0.90
N ARG A 87 10.74 -21.11 0.54
CA ARG A 87 9.48 -20.41 0.85
C ARG A 87 8.44 -20.47 -0.28
N ALA A 88 8.71 -21.23 -1.32
CA ALA A 88 7.85 -21.38 -2.50
C ALA A 88 7.51 -20.04 -3.21
N LEU A 89 8.41 -19.05 -3.14
CA LEU A 89 8.26 -17.72 -3.75
C LEU A 89 8.75 -17.62 -5.20
N TYR A 90 9.13 -18.72 -5.82
CA TYR A 90 9.77 -18.77 -7.15
C TYR A 90 8.83 -18.33 -8.30
N LYS A 91 7.53 -18.25 -8.07
CA LYS A 91 6.53 -17.71 -9.01
C LYS A 91 6.07 -16.30 -8.63
N ASP A 92 6.50 -15.79 -7.49
CA ASP A 92 6.06 -14.50 -7.00
C ASP A 92 6.79 -13.34 -7.67
N ALA A 93 6.02 -12.41 -8.25
CA ALA A 93 6.56 -11.28 -9.00
C ALA A 93 7.30 -10.28 -8.11
N GLY A 94 6.83 -10.05 -6.88
CA GLY A 94 7.45 -9.14 -5.91
C GLY A 94 8.81 -9.68 -5.46
N ALA A 95 8.86 -10.96 -5.10
CA ALA A 95 10.08 -11.64 -4.66
C ALA A 95 11.15 -11.69 -5.76
N LEU A 96 10.76 -11.99 -7.00
CA LEU A 96 11.68 -12.00 -8.15
C LEU A 96 12.20 -10.59 -8.46
N LYS A 97 11.35 -9.57 -8.36
CA LYS A 97 11.73 -8.17 -8.57
C LYS A 97 12.76 -7.72 -7.52
N GLU A 98 12.55 -8.04 -6.25
CA GLU A 98 13.48 -7.70 -5.17
C GLU A 98 14.83 -8.43 -5.32
N LEU A 99 14.82 -9.74 -5.62
CA LEU A 99 16.06 -10.49 -5.86
C LEU A 99 16.86 -9.89 -7.03
N MET A 100 16.21 -9.58 -8.14
CA MET A 100 16.88 -8.95 -9.27
C MET A 100 17.48 -7.59 -8.87
N GLN A 101 16.75 -6.78 -8.13
CA GLN A 101 17.22 -5.47 -7.66
C GLN A 101 18.44 -5.64 -6.75
N LEU A 102 18.42 -6.59 -5.81
CA LEU A 102 19.54 -6.92 -4.93
C LEU A 102 20.81 -7.25 -5.72
N ILE A 103 20.71 -8.06 -6.78
CA ILE A 103 21.84 -8.43 -7.65
C ILE A 103 22.40 -7.18 -8.35
N LEU A 104 21.53 -6.31 -8.87
CA LEU A 104 21.96 -5.09 -9.54
C LEU A 104 22.65 -4.11 -8.59
N ASP A 105 22.16 -3.99 -7.37
CA ASP A 105 22.75 -3.16 -6.34
C ASP A 105 24.13 -3.67 -5.91
N PHE A 106 24.32 -4.99 -5.87
CA PHE A 106 25.63 -5.59 -5.64
C PHE A 106 26.60 -5.32 -6.81
N PHE A 107 26.12 -5.31 -8.05
CA PHE A 107 26.95 -4.88 -9.18
C PHE A 107 27.39 -3.42 -9.05
N VAL A 108 26.51 -2.54 -8.54
CA VAL A 108 26.86 -1.15 -8.20
C VAL A 108 27.97 -1.12 -7.14
N ALA A 109 27.79 -1.82 -6.03
CA ALA A 109 28.77 -1.85 -4.93
C ALA A 109 30.16 -2.30 -5.41
N ILE A 110 30.23 -3.40 -6.16
CA ILE A 110 31.50 -3.94 -6.69
C ILE A 110 32.12 -2.97 -7.69
N SER A 111 31.32 -2.32 -8.55
CA SER A 111 31.82 -1.32 -9.51
C SER A 111 32.42 -0.11 -8.79
N ILE A 112 31.79 0.37 -7.72
CA ILE A 112 32.31 1.47 -6.88
C ILE A 112 33.64 1.07 -6.21
N ILE A 113 33.79 -0.18 -5.73
CA ILE A 113 35.06 -0.67 -5.18
C ILE A 113 36.15 -0.64 -6.26
N PHE A 114 35.88 -1.08 -7.49
CA PHE A 114 36.85 -0.98 -8.60
C PHE A 114 37.27 0.46 -8.91
N ILE A 115 36.30 1.40 -8.90
CA ILE A 115 36.59 2.81 -9.12
C ILE A 115 37.46 3.37 -7.99
N SER A 116 37.12 3.03 -6.73
CA SER A 116 37.84 3.50 -5.53
C SER A 116 39.33 3.06 -5.50
N LYS A 117 39.68 1.96 -6.16
CA LYS A 117 41.09 1.51 -6.31
C LYS A 117 41.93 2.45 -7.18
N LYS A 118 41.31 3.16 -8.12
CA LYS A 118 41.98 4.10 -9.02
C LYS A 118 41.97 5.53 -8.49
N ASP A 119 40.95 5.90 -7.72
CA ASP A 119 40.79 7.19 -7.10
C ASP A 119 40.90 7.07 -5.57
N GLU A 120 42.12 7.01 -5.06
CA GLU A 120 42.41 6.87 -3.61
C GLU A 120 41.78 7.95 -2.75
N THR A 121 41.42 9.11 -3.34
CA THR A 121 40.82 10.23 -2.63
C THR A 121 39.30 10.26 -2.72
N TYR A 122 38.68 9.34 -3.48
CA TYR A 122 37.23 9.33 -3.79
C TYR A 122 36.72 10.63 -4.42
N HIS A 123 37.62 11.44 -4.97
CA HIS A 123 37.33 12.79 -5.42
C HIS A 123 36.30 12.80 -6.57
N ILE A 124 36.48 11.88 -7.53
CA ILE A 124 35.56 11.78 -8.68
C ILE A 124 34.17 11.35 -8.21
N ILE A 125 34.07 10.32 -7.37
CA ILE A 125 32.79 9.82 -6.84
C ILE A 125 32.06 10.94 -6.11
N PHE A 126 32.75 11.62 -5.17
CA PHE A 126 32.16 12.70 -4.40
C PHE A 126 31.76 13.90 -5.26
N LYS A 127 32.53 14.22 -6.30
CA LYS A 127 32.20 15.31 -7.26
C LYS A 127 30.89 15.01 -8.00
N ILE A 128 30.73 13.79 -8.50
CA ILE A 128 29.54 13.40 -9.25
C ILE A 128 28.32 13.32 -8.34
N CYS A 129 28.47 12.74 -7.13
CA CYS A 129 27.39 12.72 -6.13
C CYS A 129 26.94 14.14 -5.77
N ARG A 130 27.85 15.12 -5.62
CA ARG A 130 27.47 16.54 -5.41
C ARG A 130 26.62 17.08 -6.55
N ILE A 131 27.02 16.84 -7.81
CA ILE A 131 26.29 17.30 -8.97
C ILE A 131 24.87 16.66 -9.00
N SER A 132 24.77 15.34 -8.73
CA SER A 132 23.48 14.65 -8.68
C SER A 132 22.56 15.22 -7.59
N VAL A 133 23.10 15.49 -6.40
CA VAL A 133 22.34 16.11 -5.30
C VAL A 133 21.89 17.54 -5.64
N LEU A 134 22.75 18.35 -6.26
CA LEU A 134 22.35 19.68 -6.72
C LEU A 134 21.21 19.63 -7.72
N PHE A 135 21.21 18.65 -8.62
CA PHE A 135 20.11 18.46 -9.57
C PHE A 135 18.81 18.06 -8.86
N LEU A 136 18.89 17.16 -7.85
CA LEU A 136 17.73 16.81 -7.01
C LEU A 136 17.18 18.02 -6.25
N ILE A 137 18.04 18.88 -5.70
CA ILE A 137 17.64 20.12 -5.02
C ILE A 137 16.86 21.03 -5.97
N VAL A 138 17.32 21.21 -7.21
CA VAL A 138 16.63 22.06 -8.21
C VAL A 138 15.23 21.51 -8.47
N ILE A 139 15.09 20.21 -8.72
CA ILE A 139 13.76 19.58 -8.92
C ILE A 139 12.89 19.79 -7.68
N SER A 140 13.43 19.55 -6.48
CA SER A 140 12.68 19.67 -5.23
C SER A 140 12.14 21.09 -4.99
N ILE A 141 12.95 22.10 -5.29
CA ILE A 141 12.55 23.50 -5.20
C ILE A 141 11.43 23.81 -6.21
N MET A 142 11.55 23.30 -7.44
CA MET A 142 10.49 23.44 -8.44
C MET A 142 9.18 22.81 -7.95
N GLU A 143 9.22 21.58 -7.42
CA GLU A 143 8.02 20.89 -6.89
C GLU A 143 7.37 21.68 -5.74
N ILE A 144 8.17 22.17 -4.77
CA ILE A 144 7.63 22.91 -3.61
C ILE A 144 6.93 24.20 -4.05
N PHE A 145 7.52 24.96 -5.00
CA PHE A 145 6.95 26.25 -5.41
C PHE A 145 5.87 26.16 -6.47
N THR A 146 5.89 25.14 -7.32
CA THR A 146 4.91 24.99 -8.40
C THR A 146 3.79 23.99 -8.10
N GLY A 147 4.00 23.05 -7.16
CA GLY A 147 3.11 21.92 -6.93
C GLY A 147 3.10 20.88 -8.07
N ILE A 148 3.99 21.01 -9.07
CA ILE A 148 4.08 20.10 -10.21
C ILE A 148 5.07 18.98 -9.88
N HIS A 149 4.59 17.74 -9.81
CA HIS A 149 5.41 16.57 -9.51
C HIS A 149 5.70 15.73 -10.75
N LEU A 150 6.83 15.01 -10.73
CA LEU A 150 7.18 14.06 -11.77
C LEU A 150 6.24 12.84 -11.71
N SER A 151 6.10 12.13 -12.83
CA SER A 151 5.24 10.92 -12.94
C SER A 151 5.64 9.76 -12.02
N THR A 152 6.81 9.83 -11.40
CA THR A 152 7.30 8.86 -10.41
C THR A 152 6.78 9.13 -9.00
N SER A 153 6.30 10.33 -8.73
CA SER A 153 5.82 10.79 -7.43
C SER A 153 4.46 10.21 -7.07
N ALA A 154 4.24 9.89 -5.78
CA ALA A 154 2.92 9.58 -5.23
C ALA A 154 1.94 10.75 -5.36
N TYR A 155 2.46 11.98 -5.46
CA TYR A 155 1.67 13.21 -5.62
C TYR A 155 1.43 13.60 -7.08
N TYR A 156 1.90 12.79 -8.03
CA TYR A 156 1.67 13.05 -9.44
C TYR A 156 0.19 13.01 -9.77
N ASN A 157 -0.35 14.14 -10.18
CA ASN A 157 -1.72 14.24 -10.67
C ASN A 157 -1.70 14.83 -12.10
N PRO A 158 -2.02 14.03 -13.12
CA PRO A 158 -2.06 14.51 -14.50
C PRO A 158 -3.13 15.58 -14.73
N LEU A 159 -4.06 15.78 -13.77
CA LEU A 159 -5.11 16.80 -13.84
C LEU A 159 -4.66 18.18 -13.28
N LEU A 160 -3.57 18.24 -12.52
CA LEU A 160 -3.09 19.43 -11.82
C LEU A 160 -1.83 20.00 -12.47
N LEU A 161 -1.90 20.33 -13.77
CA LEU A 161 -0.81 21.02 -14.48
C LEU A 161 -0.88 22.55 -14.35
N HIS A 162 -1.78 23.09 -13.52
CA HIS A 162 -1.89 24.53 -13.30
C HIS A 162 -1.03 24.96 -12.10
N ILE A 163 -0.14 25.91 -12.36
CA ILE A 163 0.72 26.53 -11.35
C ILE A 163 -0.18 27.21 -10.29
N GLY A 164 0.00 26.82 -9.03
CA GLY A 164 -0.67 27.49 -7.90
C GLY A 164 -1.96 26.82 -7.40
N ASP A 165 -2.26 25.60 -7.80
CA ASP A 165 -3.39 24.87 -7.23
C ASP A 165 -3.06 24.46 -5.77
N SER A 166 -3.78 25.08 -4.81
CA SER A 166 -3.60 24.88 -3.37
C SER A 166 -4.02 23.48 -2.87
N SER A 167 -4.55 22.64 -3.74
CA SER A 167 -4.93 21.24 -3.42
C SER A 167 -3.75 20.26 -3.47
N ASN A 168 -2.65 20.61 -4.12
CA ASN A 168 -1.45 19.77 -4.19
C ASN A 168 -0.54 19.98 -2.97
N PRO A 169 -0.04 18.90 -2.34
CA PRO A 169 0.92 19.04 -1.25
C PRO A 169 2.17 19.79 -1.71
N GLN A 170 2.55 20.86 -1.00
CA GLN A 170 3.79 21.58 -1.21
C GLN A 170 4.98 20.81 -0.60
N LYS A 171 5.08 19.51 -0.89
CA LYS A 171 6.16 18.62 -0.49
C LYS A 171 6.97 18.22 -1.70
N ALA A 172 8.26 17.99 -1.52
CA ALA A 172 9.12 17.54 -2.61
C ALA A 172 9.32 16.02 -2.57
N THR A 173 9.22 15.39 -3.73
CA THR A 173 9.56 13.98 -3.93
C THR A 173 10.74 13.79 -4.88
N GLY A 174 11.05 14.81 -5.69
CA GLY A 174 12.08 14.73 -6.73
C GLY A 174 11.76 13.61 -7.72
N ILE A 175 12.71 12.71 -7.89
CA ILE A 175 12.55 11.53 -8.76
C ILE A 175 11.99 10.31 -8.01
N PHE A 176 11.82 10.40 -6.69
CA PHE A 176 11.37 9.30 -5.84
C PHE A 176 9.85 9.24 -5.76
N PHE A 177 9.35 8.11 -5.25
CA PHE A 177 7.92 7.93 -5.08
C PHE A 177 7.35 8.80 -3.94
N ASN A 178 8.09 8.94 -2.83
CA ASN A 178 7.65 9.70 -1.66
C ASN A 178 8.70 10.69 -1.16
N GLU A 179 8.27 11.64 -0.33
CA GLU A 179 9.08 12.70 0.26
C GLU A 179 10.17 12.18 1.21
N ASN A 180 9.95 11.02 1.87
CA ASN A 180 10.92 10.46 2.81
C ASN A 180 12.14 9.91 2.08
N ASP A 181 11.97 9.25 0.94
CA ASP A 181 13.07 8.71 0.13
C ASP A 181 13.97 9.82 -0.41
N LEU A 182 13.37 10.94 -0.86
CA LEU A 182 14.12 12.14 -1.24
C LEU A 182 14.89 12.70 -0.04
N SER A 183 14.21 12.87 1.10
CA SER A 183 14.80 13.43 2.33
C SER A 183 15.99 12.62 2.80
N VAL A 184 15.90 11.30 2.75
CA VAL A 184 16.98 10.37 3.07
C VAL A 184 18.16 10.53 2.10
N CYS A 185 17.89 10.58 0.80
CA CYS A 185 18.93 10.76 -0.21
C CYS A 185 19.69 12.08 0.00
N LEU A 186 18.97 13.18 0.13
CA LEU A 186 19.56 14.50 0.36
C LEU A 186 20.41 14.52 1.65
N THR A 187 19.85 13.99 2.73
CA THR A 187 20.53 13.96 4.04
C THR A 187 21.80 13.13 3.98
N LEU A 188 21.74 11.91 3.42
CA LEU A 188 22.90 11.01 3.36
C LEU A 188 24.11 11.61 2.64
N PHE A 189 23.88 12.41 1.58
CA PHE A 189 24.95 13.03 0.82
C PHE A 189 25.27 14.48 1.27
N THR A 190 24.55 15.02 2.24
CA THR A 190 24.82 16.37 2.80
C THR A 190 26.27 16.56 3.29
N PRO A 191 26.98 15.54 3.90
CA PRO A 191 28.37 15.71 4.30
C PRO A 191 29.32 16.17 3.20
N LEU A 192 28.97 15.95 1.94
CA LEU A 192 29.72 16.44 0.79
C LEU A 192 29.76 17.98 0.67
N PHE A 193 28.84 18.68 1.32
CA PHE A 193 28.71 20.12 1.33
C PHE A 193 29.13 20.76 2.68
N PHE A 194 29.70 19.98 3.59
CA PHE A 194 30.19 20.56 4.85
C PHE A 194 31.41 21.46 4.61
N PRO A 195 31.54 22.58 5.36
CA PRO A 195 32.56 23.59 5.14
C PRO A 195 33.98 23.08 5.24
N LEU A 196 34.88 23.60 4.41
CA LEU A 196 36.29 23.21 4.29
C LEU A 196 37.20 24.27 4.87
N LYS A 197 38.15 23.86 5.75
CA LYS A 197 39.14 24.81 6.34
C LYS A 197 40.02 25.52 5.32
N ASN A 198 40.35 24.83 4.24
CA ASN A 198 41.38 25.30 3.27
C ASN A 198 40.76 25.87 1.99
N LYS A 199 39.43 26.07 1.94
CA LYS A 199 38.75 26.70 0.82
C LYS A 199 38.38 28.14 1.11
N GLY A 200 38.38 28.96 0.09
CA GLY A 200 38.02 30.37 0.21
C GLY A 200 36.59 30.56 0.72
N TYR A 201 36.32 31.75 1.29
CA TYR A 201 35.01 32.07 1.89
C TYR A 201 33.85 31.94 0.92
N LYS A 202 34.05 32.21 -0.36
CA LYS A 202 33.00 32.09 -1.42
C LYS A 202 32.48 30.65 -1.54
N ILE A 203 33.38 29.64 -1.51
CA ILE A 203 33.00 28.24 -1.63
C ILE A 203 32.25 27.78 -0.37
N ASN A 204 32.73 28.20 0.81
CA ASN A 204 32.06 27.88 2.06
C ASN A 204 30.69 28.56 2.15
N ALA A 205 30.55 29.81 1.69
CA ALA A 205 29.27 30.50 1.64
C ALA A 205 28.28 29.77 0.72
N PHE A 206 28.73 29.32 -0.45
CA PHE A 206 27.91 28.50 -1.35
C PHE A 206 27.45 27.19 -0.67
N TYR A 207 28.34 26.49 0.04
CA TYR A 207 27.97 25.27 0.76
C TYR A 207 26.95 25.55 1.87
N ILE A 208 27.09 26.65 2.62
CA ILE A 208 26.11 27.05 3.64
C ILE A 208 24.74 27.30 3.00
N ILE A 209 24.69 27.97 1.84
CA ILE A 209 23.43 28.16 1.11
C ILE A 209 22.80 26.82 0.73
N ILE A 210 23.55 25.87 0.19
CA ILE A 210 23.05 24.54 -0.14
C ILE A 210 22.54 23.80 1.09
N LEU A 211 23.26 23.85 2.21
CA LEU A 211 22.80 23.26 3.47
C LEU A 211 21.49 23.87 3.95
N SER A 212 21.33 25.21 3.85
CA SER A 212 20.09 25.89 4.20
C SER A 212 18.90 25.47 3.32
N VAL A 213 19.17 25.26 2.02
CA VAL A 213 18.15 24.80 1.08
C VAL A 213 17.75 23.34 1.37
N ILE A 214 18.72 22.48 1.69
CA ILE A 214 18.43 21.10 2.11
C ILE A 214 17.58 21.10 3.37
N GLU A 215 17.96 21.89 4.39
CA GLU A 215 17.19 22.04 5.64
C GLU A 215 15.76 22.51 5.35
N PHE A 216 15.59 23.50 4.47
CA PHE A 216 14.25 23.96 4.04
C PHE A 216 13.42 22.81 3.44
N ILE A 217 14.01 22.00 2.55
CA ILE A 217 13.31 20.86 1.93
C ILE A 217 12.93 19.83 3.00
N LEU A 218 13.84 19.49 3.94
CA LEU A 218 13.57 18.52 5.00
C LEU A 218 12.43 18.97 5.91
N LEU A 219 12.38 20.25 6.24
CA LEU A 219 11.30 20.82 7.06
C LEU A 219 9.96 20.84 6.31
N LYS A 220 9.96 21.17 5.02
CA LYS A 220 8.76 21.11 4.18
C LYS A 220 8.23 19.68 4.02
N ASN A 221 9.10 18.68 4.01
CA ASN A 221 8.75 17.28 3.92
C ASN A 221 8.39 16.64 5.29
N ASP A 222 8.41 17.40 6.39
CA ASP A 222 8.19 16.92 7.76
C ASP A 222 9.12 15.76 8.17
N SER A 223 10.34 15.73 7.61
CA SER A 223 11.29 14.62 7.78
C SER A 223 12.21 14.82 8.99
N MET A 224 11.65 14.72 10.21
CA MET A 224 12.34 15.01 11.48
C MET A 224 13.57 14.14 11.74
N ILE A 225 13.51 12.85 11.45
CA ILE A 225 14.66 11.94 11.64
C ILE A 225 15.78 12.33 10.69
N CYS A 226 15.48 12.74 9.46
CA CYS A 226 16.46 13.23 8.50
C CYS A 226 17.11 14.51 9.00
N PHE A 227 16.33 15.45 9.51
CA PHE A 227 16.86 16.68 10.11
C PHE A 227 17.77 16.39 11.31
N PHE A 228 17.34 15.54 12.24
CA PHE A 228 18.16 15.11 13.36
C PHE A 228 19.46 14.41 12.91
N SER A 229 19.37 13.52 11.92
CA SER A 229 20.52 12.82 11.33
C SER A 229 21.53 13.80 10.71
N LEU A 230 21.04 14.88 10.08
CA LEU A 230 21.89 15.95 9.55
C LEU A 230 22.69 16.62 10.65
N LEU A 231 22.06 16.98 11.78
CA LEU A 231 22.74 17.59 12.92
C LEU A 231 23.80 16.65 13.51
N VAL A 232 23.47 15.38 13.74
CA VAL A 232 24.43 14.38 14.24
C VAL A 232 25.59 14.20 13.26
N GLY A 233 25.31 14.07 11.97
CA GLY A 233 26.34 13.95 10.93
C GLY A 233 27.26 15.16 10.89
N PHE A 234 26.72 16.39 11.02
CA PHE A 234 27.53 17.61 11.09
C PHE A 234 28.44 17.65 12.32
N VAL A 235 27.93 17.32 13.50
CA VAL A 235 28.71 17.28 14.73
C VAL A 235 29.88 16.31 14.61
N LEU A 236 29.63 15.12 14.12
CA LEU A 236 30.67 14.09 13.90
C LEU A 236 31.69 14.54 12.87
N TYR A 237 31.25 15.08 11.75
CA TYR A 237 32.14 15.65 10.75
C TYR A 237 33.05 16.70 11.40
N ALA A 238 32.47 17.63 12.16
CA ALA A 238 33.20 18.73 12.82
C ALA A 238 34.25 18.22 13.82
N ILE A 239 33.92 17.19 14.61
CA ILE A 239 34.82 16.54 15.56
C ILE A 239 36.01 15.88 14.81
N PHE A 240 35.72 15.01 13.84
CA PHE A 240 36.76 14.26 13.14
C PHE A 240 37.59 15.10 12.17
N TYR A 241 36.99 16.17 11.61
CA TYR A 241 37.75 17.16 10.83
C TYR A 241 38.52 18.15 11.70
N GLY A 242 38.23 18.18 13.02
CA GLY A 242 38.92 19.01 13.99
C GLY A 242 38.50 20.47 13.91
N ILE A 243 37.22 20.75 13.74
CA ILE A 243 36.63 22.10 13.87
C ILE A 243 36.56 22.43 15.34
N LYS A 244 36.93 23.68 15.72
CA LYS A 244 36.86 24.14 17.11
C LYS A 244 35.40 24.10 17.61
N TYR A 245 35.16 23.61 18.81
CA TYR A 245 33.83 23.41 19.43
C TYR A 245 32.95 24.67 19.39
N LYS A 246 33.54 25.88 19.53
CA LYS A 246 32.80 27.12 19.40
C LYS A 246 32.08 27.29 18.07
N TRP A 247 32.69 26.79 16.97
CA TRP A 247 32.07 26.84 15.64
C TRP A 247 31.01 25.80 15.46
N ILE A 248 31.14 24.66 16.13
CA ILE A 248 30.08 23.64 16.17
C ILE A 248 28.83 24.26 16.82
N PHE A 249 29.04 24.94 17.99
CA PHE A 249 27.93 25.59 18.67
C PHE A 249 27.27 26.69 17.83
N VAL A 250 28.07 27.55 17.18
CA VAL A 250 27.56 28.59 16.27
C VAL A 250 26.76 27.99 15.13
N SER A 251 27.22 26.86 14.55
CA SER A 251 26.50 26.19 13.45
C SER A 251 25.20 25.57 13.94
N LEU A 252 25.16 24.91 15.09
CA LEU A 252 23.93 24.35 15.66
C LEU A 252 22.93 25.47 15.99
N THR A 253 23.40 26.60 16.51
CA THR A 253 22.54 27.77 16.74
C THR A 253 22.00 28.31 15.41
N TYR A 254 22.84 28.36 14.38
CA TYR A 254 22.40 28.75 13.04
C TYR A 254 21.28 27.86 12.50
N PHE A 255 21.44 26.54 12.55
CA PHE A 255 20.39 25.59 12.11
C PHE A 255 19.10 25.79 12.92
N TYR A 256 19.21 25.96 14.23
CA TYR A 256 18.05 26.23 15.07
C TYR A 256 17.32 27.53 14.70
N LEU A 257 18.08 28.64 14.51
CA LEU A 257 17.51 29.93 14.12
C LEU A 257 16.92 29.88 12.72
N LEU A 258 17.56 29.16 11.80
CA LEU A 258 17.05 28.94 10.44
C LEU A 258 15.74 28.14 10.45
N GLU A 259 15.65 27.11 11.27
CA GLU A 259 14.41 26.36 11.50
C GLU A 259 13.29 27.30 11.96
N LYS A 260 13.57 28.15 12.97
CA LYS A 260 12.59 29.12 13.49
C LYS A 260 12.18 30.16 12.44
N LEU A 261 13.14 30.64 11.64
CA LEU A 261 12.88 31.56 10.56
C LEU A 261 12.01 30.93 9.45
N ILE A 262 12.37 29.70 9.01
CA ILE A 262 11.59 28.97 8.01
C ILE A 262 10.18 28.71 8.51
N PHE A 263 10.03 28.33 9.77
CA PHE A 263 8.74 28.17 10.40
C PHE A 263 7.95 29.49 10.41
N PHE A 264 8.56 30.59 10.81
CA PHE A 264 7.93 31.90 10.81
C PHE A 264 7.51 32.35 9.40
N LEU A 265 8.35 32.14 8.39
CA LEU A 265 8.07 32.47 7.00
C LEU A 265 7.08 31.50 6.32
N SER A 266 7.05 30.25 6.74
CA SER A 266 6.11 29.24 6.25
C SER A 266 4.75 29.30 6.94
N ILE A 267 4.47 30.35 7.73
CA ILE A 267 3.15 30.69 8.29
C ILE A 267 2.16 30.99 7.17
N SER A 268 2.00 30.11 6.32
CA SER A 268 0.85 29.95 5.46
C SER A 268 -0.10 28.97 6.15
N ARG A 269 -0.95 29.52 6.91
CA ARG A 269 -2.35 29.16 7.13
C ARG A 269 -2.75 27.91 7.94
N ASN A 270 -1.98 26.82 8.12
CA ASN A 270 -2.49 25.60 8.79
C ASN A 270 -1.56 24.87 9.77
N ALA A 271 -0.34 25.31 10.04
CA ALA A 271 0.56 24.65 10.99
C ALA A 271 0.53 25.35 12.35
N LYS A 272 -0.09 24.74 13.34
CA LYS A 272 0.02 25.13 14.75
C LYS A 272 1.33 24.56 15.32
N GLY A 273 2.37 25.39 15.46
CA GLY A 273 3.57 25.06 16.22
C GLY A 273 4.76 24.58 15.37
N GLY A 274 6.00 25.00 15.70
CA GLY A 274 7.24 24.58 15.05
C GLY A 274 7.68 23.16 15.41
N LEU A 275 8.97 22.86 15.22
CA LEU A 275 9.58 21.55 15.47
C LEU A 275 9.23 20.97 16.86
N THR A 276 9.18 21.84 17.88
CA THR A 276 8.78 21.46 19.25
C THR A 276 7.32 21.04 19.33
N ALA A 277 6.40 21.72 18.64
CA ALA A 277 5.00 21.35 18.67
C ALA A 277 4.71 20.08 17.84
N SER A 278 5.42 19.86 16.72
CA SER A 278 5.30 18.61 15.98
C SER A 278 5.94 17.42 16.73
N VAL A 279 6.98 17.66 17.52
CA VAL A 279 7.54 16.64 18.43
C VAL A 279 6.58 16.38 19.59
N GLU A 280 6.05 17.42 20.24
CA GLU A 280 5.03 17.28 21.28
C GLU A 280 3.76 16.62 20.76
N GLU A 281 3.32 16.95 19.57
CA GLU A 281 2.17 16.32 18.91
C GLU A 281 2.47 14.85 18.58
N GLN A 282 3.64 14.51 18.06
CA GLN A 282 4.05 13.12 17.83
C GLN A 282 4.22 12.32 19.13
N PHE A 283 4.69 12.92 20.22
CA PHE A 283 4.76 12.28 21.53
C PHE A 283 3.40 12.22 22.23
N SER A 284 2.55 13.22 22.10
CA SER A 284 1.16 13.17 22.58
C SER A 284 0.31 12.14 21.86
N ILE A 285 0.61 11.93 20.57
CA ILE A 285 0.02 10.88 19.73
C ILE A 285 0.45 9.49 20.21
N ILE A 286 1.67 9.30 20.71
CA ILE A 286 2.11 8.06 21.36
C ILE A 286 1.22 7.72 22.56
N ASN A 287 0.85 8.71 23.35
CA ASN A 287 -0.06 8.51 24.50
C ASN A 287 -1.51 8.21 24.08
N ASN A 288 -1.93 8.69 22.91
CA ASN A 288 -3.30 8.49 22.38
C ASN A 288 -3.42 7.29 21.43
N GLN A 289 -2.35 6.50 21.25
CA GLN A 289 -2.31 5.30 20.38
C GLN A 289 -2.66 5.57 18.90
N THR A 290 -2.56 6.81 18.44
CA THR A 290 -2.81 7.21 17.05
C THR A 290 -1.69 8.10 16.57
N GLY A 291 -1.03 7.75 15.46
CA GLY A 291 -0.02 8.59 14.83
C GLY A 291 1.12 7.83 14.18
N SER A 292 1.80 8.48 13.27
CA SER A 292 2.85 7.89 12.43
C SER A 292 4.00 7.26 13.24
N ALA A 293 4.41 7.88 14.34
CA ALA A 293 5.49 7.37 15.20
C ALA A 293 5.07 6.09 15.94
N TYR A 294 3.83 6.05 16.44
CA TYR A 294 3.28 4.87 17.11
C TYR A 294 3.14 3.69 16.13
N ILE A 295 2.57 3.93 14.96
CA ILE A 295 2.41 2.90 13.93
C ILE A 295 3.79 2.34 13.50
N ARG A 296 4.80 3.20 13.32
CA ARG A 296 6.17 2.75 13.00
C ARG A 296 6.78 1.92 14.12
N LEU A 297 6.64 2.33 15.37
CA LEU A 297 7.15 1.57 16.51
C LEU A 297 6.50 0.19 16.60
N ASN A 298 5.18 0.12 16.41
CA ASN A 298 4.46 -1.14 16.35
C ASN A 298 4.94 -2.03 15.21
N THR A 299 5.11 -1.45 14.03
CA THR A 299 5.65 -2.16 12.85
C THR A 299 7.02 -2.74 13.18
N TYR A 300 7.95 -1.97 13.76
CA TYR A 300 9.27 -2.46 14.13
C TYR A 300 9.24 -3.61 15.14
N ILE A 301 8.35 -3.53 16.14
CA ILE A 301 8.17 -4.60 17.13
C ILE A 301 7.67 -5.87 16.45
N ILE A 302 6.67 -5.75 15.59
CA ILE A 302 6.06 -6.88 14.87
C ILE A 302 7.04 -7.50 13.88
N GLU A 303 7.76 -6.68 13.12
CA GLU A 303 8.82 -7.15 12.20
C GLU A 303 9.91 -7.90 12.95
N PHE A 304 10.42 -7.34 14.03
CA PHE A 304 11.50 -7.95 14.80
C PHE A 304 11.06 -9.30 15.40
N ILE A 305 9.92 -9.34 16.07
CA ILE A 305 9.41 -10.58 16.67
C ILE A 305 9.03 -11.59 15.60
N GLY A 306 8.38 -11.16 14.52
CA GLY A 306 8.01 -12.01 13.39
C GLY A 306 9.23 -12.62 12.72
N SER A 307 10.28 -11.82 12.51
CA SER A 307 11.54 -12.29 11.94
C SER A 307 12.23 -13.36 12.79
N ILE A 308 12.11 -13.29 14.12
CA ILE A 308 12.71 -14.30 14.99
C ILE A 308 11.79 -15.51 15.17
N LYS A 309 10.52 -15.29 15.44
CA LYS A 309 9.58 -16.35 15.82
C LYS A 309 8.93 -17.03 14.62
N ASN A 310 8.33 -16.25 13.72
CA ASN A 310 7.53 -16.79 12.62
C ASN A 310 8.42 -17.27 11.47
N SER A 311 9.47 -16.54 11.10
CA SER A 311 10.44 -17.01 10.13
C SER A 311 11.44 -18.03 10.68
N LYS A 312 11.43 -18.30 12.01
CA LYS A 312 12.43 -19.10 12.75
C LYS A 312 13.86 -18.53 12.60
N ALA A 313 13.98 -17.22 12.47
CA ALA A 313 15.21 -16.49 12.26
C ALA A 313 15.95 -16.81 10.94
N ILE A 314 15.35 -17.62 10.06
CA ILE A 314 15.92 -17.99 8.74
C ILE A 314 15.64 -16.87 7.72
N GLY A 315 14.53 -16.18 7.85
CA GLY A 315 14.00 -15.18 6.92
C GLY A 315 12.75 -15.65 6.19
N PHE A 316 11.92 -14.67 5.80
CA PHE A 316 10.71 -14.94 5.02
C PHE A 316 10.98 -15.10 3.51
N GLY A 317 12.20 -14.80 3.04
CA GLY A 317 12.56 -14.72 1.63
C GLY A 317 12.43 -13.30 1.07
N PRO A 318 12.94 -13.05 -0.15
CA PRO A 318 12.81 -11.76 -0.80
C PRO A 318 11.35 -11.29 -0.80
N TYR A 319 11.09 -10.04 -0.42
CA TYR A 319 9.76 -9.43 -0.28
C TYR A 319 8.84 -10.10 0.78
N GLY A 320 9.30 -11.17 1.43
CA GLY A 320 8.45 -11.98 2.31
C GLY A 320 8.00 -11.28 3.59
N ILE A 321 8.77 -10.31 4.10
CA ILE A 321 8.38 -9.51 5.26
C ILE A 321 7.15 -8.64 4.95
N ASN A 322 6.99 -8.16 3.71
CA ASN A 322 5.83 -7.38 3.29
C ASN A 322 4.56 -8.23 3.40
N TYR A 323 4.58 -9.47 2.89
CA TYR A 323 3.46 -10.41 3.03
C TYR A 323 3.13 -10.75 4.48
N PHE A 324 4.14 -10.83 5.34
CA PHE A 324 3.92 -11.02 6.76
C PHE A 324 3.23 -9.80 7.40
N LEU A 325 3.61 -8.57 7.02
CA LEU A 325 3.01 -7.34 7.54
C LEU A 325 1.59 -7.10 7.02
N GLU A 326 1.27 -7.55 5.81
CA GLU A 326 -0.08 -7.45 5.24
C GLU A 326 -1.15 -8.22 6.03
N GLN A 327 -0.73 -9.18 6.90
CA GLN A 327 -1.64 -9.92 7.78
C GLN A 327 -2.14 -9.10 8.97
N PHE A 328 -1.56 -7.93 9.22
CA PHE A 328 -1.91 -7.07 10.35
C PHE A 328 -2.79 -5.89 9.91
N ASP A 329 -3.53 -5.35 10.87
CA ASP A 329 -4.40 -4.20 10.65
C ASP A 329 -3.58 -2.96 10.25
N PRO A 330 -3.86 -2.36 9.06
CA PRO A 330 -3.09 -1.22 8.52
C PRO A 330 -3.20 0.05 9.38
N ARG A 331 -4.15 0.12 10.32
CA ARG A 331 -4.27 1.23 11.27
C ARG A 331 -3.15 1.23 12.32
N TYR A 332 -2.60 0.06 12.62
CA TYR A 332 -1.59 -0.12 13.67
C TYR A 332 -0.23 -0.55 13.13
N VAL A 333 -0.17 -1.06 11.91
CA VAL A 333 1.03 -1.63 11.29
C VAL A 333 1.13 -1.21 9.84
N LEU A 334 2.31 -0.73 9.43
CA LEU A 334 2.55 -0.40 8.03
C LEU A 334 2.70 -1.68 7.20
N LYS A 335 2.20 -1.68 5.97
CA LYS A 335 2.32 -2.82 5.05
C LYS A 335 3.75 -3.04 4.55
N ASN A 336 4.58 -2.00 4.59
CA ASN A 336 5.97 -2.06 4.17
C ASN A 336 6.89 -1.88 5.36
N PRO A 337 8.05 -2.57 5.41
CA PRO A 337 9.06 -2.31 6.41
C PRO A 337 9.55 -0.86 6.26
N HIS A 338 9.62 -0.15 7.38
CA HIS A 338 10.16 1.21 7.42
C HIS A 338 11.55 1.24 8.09
N SER A 339 12.28 0.14 7.95
CA SER A 339 13.66 -0.01 8.44
C SER A 339 14.43 -0.99 7.57
N VAL A 340 15.53 -0.53 6.97
CA VAL A 340 16.43 -1.41 6.21
C VAL A 340 16.99 -2.56 7.08
N TRP A 341 17.23 -2.28 8.36
CA TRP A 341 17.77 -3.26 9.30
C TRP A 341 16.79 -4.40 9.53
N LEU A 342 15.53 -4.06 9.74
CA LEU A 342 14.46 -5.04 9.95
C LEU A 342 14.04 -5.72 8.64
N GLU A 343 14.13 -5.01 7.53
CA GLU A 343 13.93 -5.58 6.20
C GLU A 343 14.96 -6.69 5.89
N ILE A 344 16.24 -6.43 6.16
CA ILE A 344 17.30 -7.45 5.99
C ILE A 344 17.08 -8.62 6.96
N LEU A 345 16.79 -8.34 8.22
CA LEU A 345 16.51 -9.36 9.22
C LEU A 345 15.28 -10.20 8.85
N GLY A 346 14.22 -9.55 8.41
CA GLY A 346 12.96 -10.19 8.03
C GLY A 346 13.06 -11.02 6.76
N ASN A 347 13.59 -10.45 5.69
CA ASN A 347 13.67 -11.14 4.41
C ASN A 347 14.77 -12.21 4.39
N TYR A 348 15.96 -11.93 4.96
CA TYR A 348 17.14 -12.78 4.81
C TYR A 348 17.64 -13.43 6.11
N GLY A 349 16.96 -13.17 7.23
CA GLY A 349 17.25 -13.83 8.51
C GLY A 349 18.48 -13.32 9.24
N ILE A 350 18.70 -13.93 10.41
CA ILE A 350 19.69 -13.46 11.38
C ILE A 350 21.13 -13.61 10.90
N PHE A 351 21.45 -14.64 10.12
CA PHE A 351 22.81 -14.88 9.65
C PHE A 351 23.29 -13.78 8.70
N ILE A 352 22.49 -13.47 7.68
CA ILE A 352 22.82 -12.39 6.73
C ILE A 352 22.86 -11.05 7.45
N PHE A 353 21.90 -10.79 8.34
CA PHE A 353 21.85 -9.58 9.12
C PHE A 353 23.09 -9.37 9.99
N LEU A 354 23.53 -10.41 10.75
CA LEU A 354 24.71 -10.31 11.61
C LEU A 354 26.00 -10.15 10.82
N ILE A 355 26.18 -10.86 9.71
CA ILE A 355 27.38 -10.72 8.87
C ILE A 355 27.43 -9.31 8.27
N PHE A 356 26.31 -8.84 7.69
CA PHE A 356 26.23 -7.51 7.07
C PHE A 356 26.53 -6.39 8.09
N THR A 357 25.86 -6.41 9.24
CA THR A 357 26.06 -5.41 10.29
C THR A 357 27.48 -5.47 10.85
N SER A 358 28.08 -6.67 11.00
CA SER A 358 29.47 -6.84 11.41
C SER A 358 30.45 -6.21 10.42
N ILE A 359 30.24 -6.41 9.12
CA ILE A 359 31.08 -5.79 8.08
C ILE A 359 30.98 -4.26 8.15
N CYS A 360 29.78 -3.71 8.29
CA CYS A 360 29.57 -2.26 8.44
C CYS A 360 30.26 -1.70 9.71
N ILE A 361 30.12 -2.40 10.83
CA ILE A 361 30.78 -1.98 12.11
C ILE A 361 32.30 -2.06 11.98
N ILE A 362 32.85 -3.13 11.40
CA ILE A 362 34.29 -3.25 11.18
C ILE A 362 34.81 -2.13 10.31
N SER A 363 34.10 -1.80 9.21
CA SER A 363 34.48 -0.68 8.34
C SER A 363 34.50 0.63 9.12
N PHE A 364 33.43 0.96 9.81
CA PHE A 364 33.29 2.19 10.58
C PHE A 364 34.39 2.32 11.65
N VAL A 365 34.56 1.29 12.50
CA VAL A 365 35.56 1.26 13.59
C VAL A 365 36.97 1.40 13.02
N THR A 366 37.26 0.71 11.92
CA THR A 366 38.56 0.82 11.23
C THR A 366 38.85 2.24 10.78
N ILE A 367 37.88 2.90 10.14
CA ILE A 367 38.05 4.28 9.68
C ILE A 367 38.20 5.26 10.85
N VAL A 368 37.47 5.04 11.95
CA VAL A 368 37.57 5.86 13.18
C VAL A 368 38.90 5.69 13.85
N LEU A 369 39.42 4.47 13.96
CA LEU A 369 40.67 4.22 14.72
C LEU A 369 41.93 4.54 13.91
N PHE A 370 41.94 4.16 12.63
CA PHE A 370 43.17 4.13 11.81
C PHE A 370 43.23 5.21 10.73
N GLY A 371 42.12 5.89 10.42
CA GLY A 371 42.13 6.94 9.44
C GLY A 371 42.95 8.18 9.89
N GLU A 372 43.53 8.90 8.94
CA GLU A 372 44.33 10.09 9.19
C GLU A 372 43.52 11.15 9.96
N LYS A 373 44.12 11.67 11.03
CA LYS A 373 43.46 12.74 11.81
C LYS A 373 43.28 13.99 10.98
N ARG A 374 42.10 14.61 11.12
CA ARG A 374 41.72 15.85 10.40
C ARG A 374 41.69 15.74 8.88
N ASN A 375 41.56 14.53 8.35
CA ASN A 375 41.37 14.31 6.93
C ASN A 375 39.89 14.52 6.55
N HIS A 376 39.65 15.29 5.48
CA HIS A 376 38.32 15.68 5.04
C HIS A 376 37.50 14.46 4.55
N SER A 377 38.08 13.65 3.66
CA SER A 377 37.39 12.45 3.14
C SER A 377 37.01 11.48 4.25
N ARG A 378 37.92 11.26 5.23
CA ARG A 378 37.61 10.45 6.42
C ARG A 378 36.43 10.99 7.20
N ALA A 379 36.40 12.31 7.48
CA ALA A 379 35.32 12.92 8.23
C ALA A 379 33.97 12.83 7.51
N ILE A 380 33.96 12.96 6.18
CA ILE A 380 32.78 12.73 5.34
C ILE A 380 32.29 11.28 5.49
N ILE A 381 33.17 10.29 5.31
CA ILE A 381 32.78 8.87 5.34
C ILE A 381 32.24 8.50 6.72
N ILE A 382 32.90 8.91 7.82
CA ILE A 382 32.41 8.68 9.19
C ILE A 382 31.01 9.30 9.38
N SER A 383 30.82 10.50 8.88
CA SER A 383 29.52 11.20 8.97
C SER A 383 28.44 10.45 8.19
N MET A 384 28.72 10.04 6.95
CA MET A 384 27.80 9.25 6.12
C MET A 384 27.47 7.88 6.75
N ASP A 385 28.47 7.18 7.32
CA ASP A 385 28.25 5.86 7.94
C ASP A 385 27.29 5.94 9.14
N ILE A 386 27.43 6.95 9.99
CA ILE A 386 26.50 7.15 11.13
C ILE A 386 25.13 7.60 10.64
N MET A 387 25.08 8.51 9.67
CA MET A 387 23.80 8.92 9.09
C MET A 387 23.09 7.76 8.43
N LEU A 388 23.81 6.86 7.76
CA LEU A 388 23.27 5.64 7.18
C LEU A 388 22.57 4.76 8.22
N ILE A 389 23.14 4.64 9.43
CA ILE A 389 22.51 3.89 10.52
C ILE A 389 21.19 4.54 10.95
N LEU A 390 21.17 5.87 11.15
CA LEU A 390 19.99 6.60 11.61
C LEU A 390 18.90 6.65 10.53
N LEU A 391 19.29 6.94 9.29
CA LEU A 391 18.38 7.01 8.15
C LEU A 391 17.77 5.65 7.79
N GLY A 392 18.45 4.56 8.18
CA GLY A 392 17.92 3.19 8.02
C GLY A 392 16.61 2.91 8.77
N PHE A 393 16.08 3.86 9.54
CA PHE A 393 14.77 3.78 10.20
C PHE A 393 13.72 4.73 9.61
N VAL A 394 13.93 5.28 8.41
CA VAL A 394 13.03 6.31 7.86
C VAL A 394 12.18 5.83 6.72
N SER A 395 12.77 5.19 5.72
CA SER A 395 12.11 4.87 4.45
C SER A 395 11.63 3.41 4.38
N SER A 396 10.71 3.18 3.45
CA SER A 396 10.15 1.86 3.18
C SER A 396 10.88 1.23 2.01
N ASN A 397 11.58 0.12 2.22
CA ASN A 397 12.20 -0.67 1.15
C ASN A 397 13.54 -0.11 0.64
N TYR A 398 14.58 -0.24 1.47
CA TYR A 398 15.92 0.24 1.16
C TYR A 398 16.80 -0.72 0.38
N ILE A 399 16.53 -2.01 0.41
CA ILE A 399 17.35 -2.98 -0.35
C ILE A 399 17.31 -2.63 -1.83
N GLY A 400 16.23 -2.01 -2.30
CA GLY A 400 16.08 -1.56 -3.67
C GLY A 400 16.60 -0.17 -4.01
N ILE A 401 17.30 0.52 -3.09
CA ILE A 401 17.77 1.90 -3.33
C ILE A 401 19.29 1.90 -3.56
N ALA A 402 19.67 1.94 -4.83
CA ALA A 402 21.05 1.73 -5.27
C ALA A 402 22.09 2.73 -4.72
N TYR A 403 21.71 3.99 -4.41
CA TYR A 403 22.67 4.99 -3.92
C TYR A 403 23.23 4.67 -2.51
N TRP A 404 22.55 3.84 -1.71
CA TRP A 404 23.06 3.32 -0.43
C TRP A 404 24.34 2.54 -0.61
N TRP A 405 24.39 1.75 -1.65
CA TRP A 405 25.54 0.89 -1.96
C TRP A 405 26.78 1.68 -2.38
N ILE A 406 26.63 2.93 -2.83
CA ILE A 406 27.76 3.84 -3.04
C ILE A 406 28.46 4.11 -1.70
N VAL A 407 27.71 4.47 -0.67
CA VAL A 407 28.26 4.82 0.66
C VAL A 407 28.92 3.60 1.29
N ILE A 408 28.24 2.45 1.30
CA ILE A 408 28.75 1.18 1.82
C ILE A 408 30.05 0.78 1.12
N ALA A 409 30.08 0.80 -0.21
CA ALA A 409 31.25 0.43 -0.99
C ALA A 409 32.46 1.35 -0.76
N VAL A 410 32.21 2.66 -0.65
CA VAL A 410 33.28 3.64 -0.32
C VAL A 410 33.84 3.40 1.09
N SER A 411 32.97 3.12 2.08
CA SER A 411 33.36 2.78 3.44
C SER A 411 34.20 1.49 3.49
N ILE A 412 33.73 0.42 2.82
CA ILE A 412 34.46 -0.87 2.71
C ILE A 412 35.83 -0.69 2.08
N SER A 413 35.92 0.03 0.95
CA SER A 413 37.20 0.24 0.25
C SER A 413 38.18 1.08 1.07
N SER A 414 37.65 2.12 1.78
CA SER A 414 38.46 2.92 2.70
C SER A 414 39.01 2.07 3.86
N ALA A 415 38.16 1.27 4.49
CA ALA A 415 38.56 0.38 5.57
C ALA A 415 39.59 -0.68 5.09
N ALA A 416 39.38 -1.28 3.92
CA ALA A 416 40.28 -2.27 3.34
C ALA A 416 41.69 -1.70 3.11
N THR A 417 41.78 -0.48 2.58
CA THR A 417 43.05 0.24 2.40
C THR A 417 43.77 0.49 3.73
N LEU A 418 43.04 0.90 4.76
CA LEU A 418 43.58 1.13 6.10
C LEU A 418 44.03 -0.17 6.76
N LEU A 419 43.26 -1.26 6.67
CA LEU A 419 43.64 -2.58 7.20
C LEU A 419 44.87 -3.14 6.51
N HIS A 420 45.00 -2.94 5.19
CA HIS A 420 46.20 -3.35 4.47
C HIS A 420 47.45 -2.62 4.97
N LYS A 421 47.40 -1.30 5.15
CA LYS A 421 48.47 -0.46 5.72
C LYS A 421 48.85 -0.87 7.15
N GLN A 422 47.88 -1.35 7.95
CA GLN A 422 48.09 -1.75 9.36
C GLN A 422 48.53 -3.20 9.55
N LYS A 423 48.40 -4.06 8.54
CA LYS A 423 48.83 -5.48 8.60
C LYS A 423 50.30 -5.65 8.99
N CYS A 424 51.12 -4.61 8.87
CA CYS A 424 52.48 -4.54 9.36
C CYS A 424 52.60 -4.27 10.88
N ARG A 425 51.49 -4.10 11.65
CA ARG A 425 51.42 -3.83 13.10
C ARG A 425 50.46 -4.80 13.79
N GLU A 426 50.88 -6.06 14.00
CA GLU A 426 50.03 -7.19 14.45
C GLU A 426 49.19 -6.96 15.73
N GLY A 427 49.62 -6.10 16.65
CA GLY A 427 48.92 -5.89 17.93
C GLY A 427 47.58 -5.15 17.84
N TYR A 428 47.38 -4.28 16.85
CA TYR A 428 46.21 -3.37 16.78
C TYR A 428 44.97 -4.07 16.18
N LEU A 429 45.11 -5.03 15.31
CA LEU A 429 43.99 -5.78 14.73
C LEU A 429 43.19 -6.52 15.82
N ARG A 430 43.90 -7.05 16.85
CA ARG A 430 43.27 -7.75 17.97
C ARG A 430 42.29 -6.84 18.73
N HIS A 431 42.64 -5.56 18.95
CA HIS A 431 41.79 -4.59 19.64
C HIS A 431 40.55 -4.24 18.85
N THR A 432 40.65 -4.11 17.52
CA THR A 432 39.49 -3.84 16.66
C THR A 432 38.46 -4.99 16.73
N TYR A 433 38.92 -6.23 16.64
CA TYR A 433 38.03 -7.40 16.75
C TYR A 433 37.39 -7.50 18.15
N ILE A 434 38.14 -7.21 19.22
CA ILE A 434 37.58 -7.18 20.58
C ILE A 434 36.46 -6.13 20.70
N ILE A 435 36.68 -4.92 20.18
CA ILE A 435 35.67 -3.86 20.21
C ILE A 435 34.42 -4.29 19.42
N VAL A 436 34.59 -4.87 18.25
CA VAL A 436 33.47 -5.35 17.44
C VAL A 436 32.68 -6.46 18.16
N ILE A 437 33.40 -7.44 18.77
CA ILE A 437 32.77 -8.49 19.57
C ILE A 437 31.99 -7.91 20.74
N LEU A 438 32.54 -6.93 21.46
CA LEU A 438 31.86 -6.26 22.55
C LEU A 438 30.60 -5.53 22.08
N ILE A 439 30.65 -4.81 20.97
CA ILE A 439 29.48 -4.13 20.38
C ILE A 439 28.42 -5.15 20.03
N LEU A 440 28.79 -6.26 19.37
CA LEU A 440 27.87 -7.32 19.00
C LEU A 440 27.22 -7.97 20.23
N LEU A 441 28.02 -8.23 21.29
CA LEU A 441 27.48 -8.78 22.55
C LEU A 441 26.49 -7.81 23.21
N ILE A 442 26.80 -6.52 23.26
CA ILE A 442 25.88 -5.49 23.77
C ILE A 442 24.60 -5.46 22.94
N CYS A 443 24.71 -5.47 21.60
CA CYS A 443 23.55 -5.53 20.72
C CYS A 443 22.71 -6.79 20.95
N MET A 444 23.34 -7.95 21.15
CA MET A 444 22.62 -9.20 21.46
C MET A 444 21.88 -9.13 22.80
N VAL A 445 22.52 -8.60 23.86
CA VAL A 445 21.88 -8.43 25.17
C VAL A 445 20.71 -7.45 25.07
N CYS A 446 20.91 -6.29 24.42
CA CYS A 446 19.85 -5.31 24.20
C CYS A 446 18.69 -5.91 23.39
N SER A 447 18.98 -6.68 22.32
CA SER A 447 17.99 -7.38 21.53
C SER A 447 17.22 -8.42 22.35
N TYR A 448 17.90 -9.19 23.22
CA TYR A 448 17.25 -10.14 24.11
C TYR A 448 16.31 -9.45 25.10
N LEU A 449 16.76 -8.38 25.73
CA LEU A 449 15.94 -7.57 26.66
C LEU A 449 14.76 -6.94 25.93
N PHE A 450 14.96 -6.44 24.72
CA PHE A 450 13.91 -5.89 23.88
C PHE A 450 12.86 -6.96 23.51
N VAL A 451 13.28 -8.16 23.05
CA VAL A 451 12.36 -9.27 22.76
C VAL A 451 11.54 -9.66 23.99
N LYS A 452 12.20 -9.72 25.16
CA LYS A 452 11.52 -10.08 26.39
C LYS A 452 10.44 -9.07 26.80
N SER A 453 10.69 -7.78 26.64
CA SER A 453 9.70 -6.72 26.91
C SER A 453 8.68 -6.57 25.79
N ALA A 454 9.10 -6.66 24.53
CA ALA A 454 8.27 -6.49 23.36
C ALA A 454 7.30 -7.66 23.12
N ARG A 455 7.60 -8.87 23.62
CA ARG A 455 6.67 -10.03 23.52
C ARG A 455 5.27 -9.74 24.05
N VAL A 456 5.19 -8.98 25.12
CA VAL A 456 3.89 -8.62 25.70
C VAL A 456 3.23 -7.54 24.85
N LEU A 457 4.00 -6.53 24.39
CA LEU A 457 3.50 -5.48 23.50
C LEU A 457 3.01 -6.05 22.18
N TYR A 458 3.74 -7.00 21.58
CA TYR A 458 3.31 -7.71 20.39
C TYR A 458 1.96 -8.41 20.56
N LYS A 459 1.75 -9.09 21.69
CA LYS A 459 0.48 -9.78 22.00
C LYS A 459 -0.65 -8.82 22.36
N LEU A 460 -0.32 -7.67 22.96
CA LEU A 460 -1.30 -6.61 23.24
C LEU A 460 -1.78 -5.91 21.97
N GLN A 461 -0.97 -5.95 20.91
CA GLN A 461 -1.26 -5.31 19.61
C GLN A 461 -1.95 -6.24 18.61
N GLU A 462 -2.13 -7.53 18.94
CA GLU A 462 -2.96 -8.40 18.10
C GLU A 462 -4.38 -7.80 18.05
N PRO A 463 -4.85 -7.34 16.87
CA PRO A 463 -6.17 -6.76 16.76
C PRO A 463 -7.23 -7.79 17.08
N PHE A 464 -8.40 -7.37 17.51
CA PHE A 464 -9.56 -8.23 17.52
C PHE A 464 -9.86 -8.67 16.08
N LYS A 465 -9.98 -9.97 15.86
CA LYS A 465 -10.31 -10.52 14.55
C LYS A 465 -11.81 -10.55 14.36
N VAL A 466 -12.27 -10.25 13.16
CA VAL A 466 -13.61 -10.61 12.74
C VAL A 466 -13.70 -12.13 12.74
N ALA A 467 -14.72 -12.68 13.35
CA ALA A 467 -14.91 -14.12 13.44
C ALA A 467 -16.34 -14.49 13.01
N MET A 468 -16.46 -15.44 12.11
CA MET A 468 -17.70 -16.12 11.81
C MET A 468 -17.68 -17.46 12.53
N VAL A 469 -18.76 -17.79 13.22
CA VAL A 469 -18.83 -18.98 14.05
C VAL A 469 -20.09 -19.75 13.73
N THR A 470 -19.88 -21.03 13.45
CA THR A 470 -20.96 -21.98 13.18
C THR A 470 -21.18 -22.94 14.36
N ASP A 471 -20.35 -22.82 15.40
CA ASP A 471 -20.41 -23.61 16.61
C ASP A 471 -21.02 -22.80 17.78
N ASP A 472 -21.50 -23.48 18.80
CA ASP A 472 -22.11 -22.83 19.95
C ASP A 472 -21.12 -22.08 20.85
N MET A 473 -19.81 -22.33 20.72
CA MET A 473 -18.80 -21.76 21.61
C MET A 473 -17.60 -21.18 20.87
N TYR A 474 -17.17 -20.02 21.30
CA TYR A 474 -15.93 -19.37 20.82
C TYR A 474 -14.98 -19.08 21.98
N LYS A 475 -13.72 -19.53 21.86
CA LYS A 475 -12.69 -19.30 22.87
C LYS A 475 -11.84 -18.07 22.53
N LEU A 476 -11.97 -17.03 23.33
CA LEU A 476 -11.23 -15.78 23.18
C LEU A 476 -10.07 -15.73 24.18
N LYS A 477 -8.87 -15.38 23.68
CA LYS A 477 -7.67 -15.16 24.49
C LYS A 477 -7.14 -13.76 24.26
N ARG A 478 -6.94 -12.99 25.34
CA ARG A 478 -6.42 -11.62 25.26
C ARG A 478 -5.34 -11.36 26.31
N TYR A 479 -4.41 -10.46 25.94
CA TYR A 479 -3.38 -9.97 26.83
C TYR A 479 -3.71 -8.54 27.26
N THR A 480 -3.39 -8.22 28.54
CA THR A 480 -3.61 -6.89 29.13
C THR A 480 -2.30 -6.26 29.56
N ASP A 481 -2.31 -4.95 29.82
CA ASP A 481 -1.20 -4.24 30.43
C ASP A 481 -0.93 -4.70 31.85
N LYS A 482 0.27 -4.40 32.35
CA LYS A 482 0.71 -4.77 33.72
C LYS A 482 -0.22 -4.27 34.81
N ASN A 483 -0.81 -3.10 34.58
CA ASN A 483 -1.60 -2.41 35.58
C ASN A 483 -3.05 -2.92 35.65
N ILE A 484 -3.47 -3.73 34.68
CA ILE A 484 -4.84 -4.25 34.66
C ILE A 484 -4.98 -5.41 35.63
N THR A 485 -5.80 -5.20 36.65
CA THR A 485 -6.07 -6.16 37.71
C THR A 485 -7.38 -6.90 37.50
N LYS A 486 -8.33 -6.32 36.77
CA LYS A 486 -9.67 -6.79 36.63
C LYS A 486 -10.22 -6.44 35.24
N VAL A 487 -10.93 -7.36 34.62
CA VAL A 487 -11.70 -7.15 33.38
C VAL A 487 -13.18 -7.40 33.70
N ILE A 488 -13.99 -6.36 33.47
CA ILE A 488 -15.45 -6.48 33.61
C ILE A 488 -16.03 -6.64 32.20
N VAL A 489 -16.71 -7.75 32.00
CA VAL A 489 -17.39 -8.04 30.74
C VAL A 489 -18.84 -7.59 30.86
N LYS A 490 -19.33 -6.88 29.82
CA LYS A 490 -20.72 -6.45 29.74
C LYS A 490 -21.32 -6.90 28.40
N ILE A 491 -22.60 -7.30 28.49
CA ILE A 491 -23.45 -7.53 27.30
C ILE A 491 -24.52 -6.44 27.31
N ASP A 492 -24.66 -5.71 26.19
CA ASP A 492 -25.64 -4.63 26.01
C ASP A 492 -25.61 -3.58 27.11
N ASN A 493 -24.42 -3.27 27.62
CA ASN A 493 -24.09 -2.41 28.76
C ASN A 493 -24.40 -3.01 30.18
N GLU A 494 -25.04 -4.16 30.27
CA GLU A 494 -25.28 -4.80 31.56
C GLU A 494 -24.07 -5.67 31.99
N PRO A 495 -23.65 -5.63 33.25
CA PRO A 495 -22.57 -6.47 33.74
C PRO A 495 -22.87 -7.97 33.57
N PHE A 496 -22.02 -8.71 32.91
CA PHE A 496 -22.21 -10.14 32.65
C PHE A 496 -21.28 -11.01 33.51
N LYS A 497 -19.96 -10.72 33.46
CA LYS A 497 -18.99 -11.48 34.26
C LYS A 497 -17.74 -10.66 34.57
N GLN A 498 -16.95 -11.14 35.53
CA GLN A 498 -15.68 -10.58 35.92
C GLN A 498 -14.56 -11.59 35.65
N ILE A 499 -13.47 -11.15 35.01
CA ILE A 499 -12.31 -11.98 34.74
C ILE A 499 -11.07 -11.34 35.38
N ILE A 500 -10.27 -12.15 36.08
CA ILE A 500 -9.00 -11.73 36.66
C ILE A 500 -7.88 -12.25 35.76
N PRO A 501 -7.07 -11.36 35.10
CA PRO A 501 -6.01 -11.79 34.24
C PRO A 501 -4.91 -12.57 34.97
N LYS A 502 -4.55 -13.78 34.47
CA LYS A 502 -3.42 -14.57 34.99
C LYS A 502 -2.18 -14.25 34.14
N LYS A 503 -1.11 -13.72 34.76
CA LYS A 503 0.12 -13.33 34.02
C LYS A 503 -0.16 -12.45 32.80
N ARG A 504 -1.07 -11.47 32.92
CA ARG A 504 -1.57 -10.60 31.85
C ARG A 504 -2.33 -11.32 30.75
N LEU A 505 -2.72 -12.55 30.93
CA LEU A 505 -3.58 -13.30 30.02
C LEU A 505 -4.94 -13.51 30.67
N TYR A 506 -6.00 -13.19 29.97
CA TYR A 506 -7.31 -13.71 30.30
C TYR A 506 -7.88 -14.51 29.13
N GLU A 507 -8.63 -15.53 29.48
CA GLU A 507 -9.36 -16.37 28.53
C GLU A 507 -10.86 -16.20 28.80
N ASP A 508 -11.61 -16.11 27.73
CA ASP A 508 -13.05 -15.99 27.75
C ASP A 508 -13.69 -17.01 26.81
N ASN A 509 -14.65 -17.76 27.30
CA ASN A 509 -15.44 -18.70 26.50
C ASN A 509 -16.82 -18.05 26.29
N LEU A 510 -17.09 -17.67 25.05
CA LEU A 510 -18.37 -17.13 24.60
C LEU A 510 -19.28 -18.30 24.25
N ASN A 511 -20.39 -18.46 24.95
CA ASN A 511 -21.45 -19.38 24.56
C ASN A 511 -22.53 -18.58 23.82
N PHE A 512 -22.72 -18.84 22.55
CA PHE A 512 -23.66 -18.08 21.73
C PHE A 512 -25.12 -18.37 22.04
N LYS A 513 -25.41 -19.43 22.77
CA LYS A 513 -26.76 -19.71 23.33
C LYS A 513 -27.20 -18.68 24.38
N ASP A 514 -26.23 -17.95 24.96
CA ASP A 514 -26.52 -16.91 25.94
C ASP A 514 -27.05 -15.62 25.29
N PHE A 515 -27.01 -15.52 23.91
CA PHE A 515 -27.48 -14.36 23.16
C PHE A 515 -28.81 -14.66 22.45
N THR A 516 -29.72 -13.71 22.45
CA THR A 516 -30.91 -13.76 21.62
C THR A 516 -30.56 -13.53 20.13
N ALA A 517 -31.52 -13.78 19.22
CA ALA A 517 -31.30 -13.44 17.82
C ALA A 517 -31.18 -11.92 17.63
N GLY A 518 -30.23 -11.49 16.81
CA GLY A 518 -29.96 -10.10 16.52
C GLY A 518 -28.58 -9.60 16.97
N TRP A 519 -28.45 -8.29 17.06
CA TRP A 519 -27.21 -7.61 17.41
C TRP A 519 -27.05 -7.40 18.90
N HIS A 520 -25.86 -7.73 19.44
CA HIS A 520 -25.46 -7.54 20.83
C HIS A 520 -24.12 -6.84 20.91
N GLN A 521 -23.96 -5.96 21.90
CA GLN A 521 -22.69 -5.31 22.20
C GLN A 521 -21.99 -6.04 23.34
N TYR A 522 -20.88 -6.74 23.04
CA TYR A 522 -20.04 -7.43 23.99
C TYR A 522 -18.79 -6.60 24.29
N THR A 523 -18.66 -6.07 25.53
CA THR A 523 -17.58 -5.12 25.85
C THR A 523 -16.72 -5.57 27.02
N TYR A 524 -15.41 -5.29 26.93
CA TYR A 524 -14.44 -5.46 27.99
C TYR A 524 -14.06 -4.11 28.58
N ASN A 525 -14.31 -3.91 29.88
CA ASN A 525 -13.89 -2.73 30.63
C ASN A 525 -12.73 -3.13 31.54
N TYR A 526 -11.58 -2.50 31.33
CA TYR A 526 -10.36 -2.77 32.08
C TYR A 526 -10.29 -1.89 33.32
N THR A 527 -9.96 -2.48 34.49
CA THR A 527 -9.73 -1.76 35.73
C THR A 527 -8.29 -1.93 36.15
N ASP A 528 -7.61 -0.86 36.42
CA ASP A 528 -6.21 -0.85 36.86
C ASP A 528 -6.07 -1.06 38.37
N SER A 529 -4.81 -1.05 38.87
CA SER A 529 -4.47 -1.19 40.29
C SER A 529 -4.98 -0.03 41.15
N GLU A 530 -5.36 1.10 40.53
CA GLU A 530 -5.91 2.28 41.20
C GLU A 530 -7.45 2.32 41.16
N ASN A 531 -8.09 1.22 40.72
CA ASN A 531 -9.52 1.14 40.48
C ASN A 531 -10.08 2.12 39.44
N LYS A 532 -9.23 2.68 38.60
CA LYS A 532 -9.66 3.52 37.47
C LYS A 532 -10.03 2.62 36.28
N SER A 533 -11.22 2.80 35.76
CA SER A 533 -11.67 2.16 34.52
C SER A 533 -11.23 3.00 33.32
N SER A 534 -10.17 2.58 32.64
CA SER A 534 -9.48 3.43 31.65
C SER A 534 -9.65 3.00 30.19
N TYR A 535 -10.10 1.80 29.91
CA TYR A 535 -10.12 1.28 28.53
C TYR A 535 -11.34 0.42 28.24
N LYS A 536 -11.91 0.58 27.04
CA LYS A 536 -13.09 -0.18 26.59
C LYS A 536 -12.79 -0.82 25.22
N GLU A 537 -12.81 -2.12 25.20
CA GLU A 537 -12.72 -2.96 23.99
C GLU A 537 -13.97 -3.80 23.84
N GLY A 538 -14.21 -4.41 22.68
CA GLY A 538 -15.28 -5.36 22.51
C GLY A 538 -15.64 -5.71 21.09
N TYR A 539 -16.73 -6.46 20.98
CA TYR A 539 -17.31 -6.90 19.73
C TYR A 539 -18.76 -6.45 19.62
N LEU A 540 -19.19 -6.19 18.39
CA LEU A 540 -20.59 -6.34 18.01
C LEU A 540 -20.79 -7.78 17.55
N ILE A 541 -21.71 -8.47 18.17
CA ILE A 541 -22.05 -9.87 17.88
C ILE A 541 -23.42 -9.89 17.22
N ASN A 542 -23.51 -10.47 16.02
CA ASN A 542 -24.79 -10.72 15.38
C ASN A 542 -25.09 -12.20 15.41
N ARG A 543 -26.09 -12.62 16.21
CA ARG A 543 -26.65 -13.95 16.13
C ARG A 543 -27.75 -13.95 15.08
N VAL A 544 -27.42 -14.41 13.87
CA VAL A 544 -28.35 -14.44 12.74
C VAL A 544 -29.41 -15.51 12.96
N ASN A 545 -28.95 -16.70 13.35
CA ASN A 545 -29.79 -17.86 13.69
C ASN A 545 -28.98 -18.87 14.54
N ASP A 546 -29.53 -20.03 14.77
CA ASP A 546 -28.87 -21.07 15.59
C ASP A 546 -27.62 -21.68 14.97
N THR A 547 -27.39 -21.48 13.66
CA THR A 547 -26.24 -22.03 12.93
C THR A 547 -25.24 -20.99 12.48
N LEU A 548 -25.51 -19.69 12.65
CA LEU A 548 -24.64 -18.60 12.21
C LEU A 548 -24.61 -17.48 13.22
N THR A 549 -23.44 -17.25 13.77
CA THR A 549 -23.10 -16.07 14.56
C THR A 549 -21.79 -15.47 14.04
N TYR A 550 -21.69 -14.15 13.95
CA TYR A 550 -20.43 -13.50 13.63
C TYR A 550 -20.14 -12.32 14.55
N MET A 551 -18.87 -12.00 14.72
CA MET A 551 -18.38 -10.98 15.63
C MET A 551 -17.49 -10.00 14.87
N ILE A 552 -17.75 -8.72 15.04
CA ILE A 552 -16.96 -7.63 14.47
C ILE A 552 -16.44 -6.75 15.60
N PRO A 553 -15.13 -6.45 15.65
CA PRO A 553 -14.58 -5.54 16.65
C PRO A 553 -15.26 -4.17 16.61
N VAL A 554 -15.61 -3.65 17.79
CA VAL A 554 -16.34 -2.37 17.94
C VAL A 554 -15.58 -1.22 17.25
N ASP A 555 -14.25 -1.22 17.30
CA ASP A 555 -13.43 -0.15 16.70
C ASP A 555 -13.49 -0.14 15.18
N ILE A 556 -13.57 -1.30 14.55
CA ILE A 556 -13.73 -1.43 13.09
C ILE A 556 -15.05 -0.80 12.64
N ILE A 557 -16.14 -1.12 13.35
CA ILE A 557 -17.45 -0.54 13.01
C ILE A 557 -17.51 0.96 13.30
N LYS A 558 -16.88 1.44 14.38
CA LYS A 558 -16.80 2.89 14.64
C LYS A 558 -16.14 3.64 13.50
N LEU A 559 -15.01 3.15 12.98
CA LEU A 559 -14.33 3.74 11.83
C LEU A 559 -15.21 3.75 10.58
N ALA A 560 -15.88 2.63 10.31
CA ALA A 560 -16.80 2.53 9.22
C ALA A 560 -17.96 3.54 9.34
N ARG A 561 -18.49 3.73 10.56
CA ARG A 561 -19.53 4.72 10.87
C ARG A 561 -19.04 6.16 10.74
N GLU A 562 -17.80 6.45 11.15
CA GLU A 562 -17.20 7.79 11.02
C GLU A 562 -16.95 8.17 9.57
N TYR A 563 -16.48 7.24 8.74
CA TYR A 563 -16.31 7.43 7.31
C TYR A 563 -17.62 7.88 6.63
N ASN A 564 -18.75 7.27 7.03
CA ASN A 564 -20.04 7.60 6.47
C ASN A 564 -20.68 8.89 7.02
N LYS A 565 -20.26 9.39 8.20
CA LYS A 565 -20.77 10.68 8.74
C LYS A 565 -20.42 11.89 7.87
N HIS A 566 -19.32 11.82 7.13
CA HIS A 566 -18.89 12.93 6.27
C HIS A 566 -19.58 12.94 4.90
N ASN A 567 -20.27 11.86 4.53
CA ASN A 567 -20.95 11.74 3.24
C ASN A 567 -22.46 11.87 3.43
N LYS A 568 -23.03 13.00 3.02
CA LYS A 568 -24.49 13.24 3.11
C LYS A 568 -25.22 12.33 2.11
N ILE A 569 -26.24 11.60 2.61
CA ILE A 569 -27.12 10.78 1.77
C ILE A 569 -28.20 11.68 1.19
N ASP A 570 -28.31 11.76 -0.14
CA ASP A 570 -29.45 12.38 -0.80
C ASP A 570 -30.53 11.33 -1.09
N ILE A 571 -31.49 11.22 -0.18
CA ILE A 571 -32.63 10.30 -0.35
C ILE A 571 -33.51 10.67 -1.54
N LYS A 572 -33.54 11.93 -1.99
CA LYS A 572 -34.31 12.31 -3.17
C LYS A 572 -33.85 11.54 -4.41
N SER A 573 -32.53 11.26 -4.52
CA SER A 573 -32.00 10.45 -5.62
C SER A 573 -32.52 9.01 -5.59
N PHE A 574 -32.87 8.48 -4.41
CA PHE A 574 -33.42 7.11 -4.29
C PHE A 574 -34.87 7.04 -4.73
N TYR A 575 -35.70 8.07 -4.45
CA TYR A 575 -37.10 8.12 -4.84
C TYR A 575 -37.33 8.50 -6.31
N LEU A 576 -36.33 8.97 -7.02
CA LEU A 576 -36.43 9.30 -8.45
C LEU A 576 -36.44 8.05 -9.37
N HIS A 577 -36.15 6.87 -8.84
CA HIS A 577 -36.18 5.61 -9.60
C HIS A 577 -37.57 4.97 -9.55
N GLN A 578 -38.51 5.50 -10.31
CA GLN A 578 -39.78 4.84 -10.55
C GLN A 578 -39.67 4.00 -11.82
N TYR A 579 -39.63 2.68 -11.68
CA TYR A 579 -39.49 1.76 -12.82
C TYR A 579 -40.72 1.78 -13.76
N ASN A 580 -41.91 2.01 -13.19
CA ASN A 580 -43.17 2.07 -13.87
C ASN A 580 -44.28 2.65 -12.93
N GLN A 581 -45.54 2.68 -13.35
CA GLN A 581 -46.64 3.17 -12.51
C GLN A 581 -46.80 2.37 -11.21
N GLU A 582 -46.41 1.05 -11.21
CA GLU A 582 -46.50 0.18 -10.06
C GLU A 582 -45.18 0.17 -9.25
N ASN A 583 -44.16 0.87 -9.72
CA ASN A 583 -42.82 0.91 -9.13
C ASN A 583 -42.19 -0.49 -8.92
N LYS A 584 -42.41 -1.43 -9.85
CA LYS A 584 -41.85 -2.78 -9.86
C LYS A 584 -40.91 -2.97 -11.04
N TYR A 585 -39.80 -3.70 -10.81
CA TYR A 585 -38.91 -4.10 -11.88
C TYR A 585 -39.52 -5.22 -12.71
N LEU A 586 -39.65 -4.97 -14.02
CA LEU A 586 -40.11 -5.97 -14.98
C LEU A 586 -38.95 -6.33 -15.92
N PRO A 587 -38.64 -7.62 -16.11
CA PRO A 587 -37.60 -8.02 -17.07
C PRO A 587 -37.89 -7.44 -18.47
N LEU A 588 -36.87 -6.92 -19.12
CA LEU A 588 -36.95 -6.28 -20.46
C LEU A 588 -37.79 -4.99 -20.50
N GLY A 589 -38.26 -4.48 -19.38
CA GLY A 589 -38.84 -3.15 -19.20
C GLY A 589 -37.83 -2.06 -18.94
N PHE A 590 -38.23 -1.02 -18.20
CA PHE A 590 -37.34 0.01 -17.68
C PHE A 590 -36.20 -0.62 -16.88
N TYR A 591 -34.99 -0.18 -17.16
CA TYR A 591 -33.86 -0.69 -16.36
C TYR A 591 -33.82 0.04 -14.99
N TRP A 592 -33.44 -0.69 -13.95
CA TRP A 592 -33.45 -0.20 -12.57
C TRP A 592 -32.64 1.12 -12.33
N ASN A 593 -31.71 1.44 -13.18
CA ASN A 593 -30.75 2.54 -13.04
C ASN A 593 -30.80 3.51 -14.24
N ALA A 594 -31.92 3.70 -14.85
CA ALA A 594 -32.01 4.50 -16.06
C ALA A 594 -32.06 6.03 -15.79
N GLU A 595 -31.05 6.57 -15.07
CA GLU A 595 -30.99 8.03 -14.86
C GLU A 595 -29.77 8.67 -15.51
N GLU A 596 -30.07 9.56 -16.44
CA GLU A 596 -29.13 10.54 -17.00
C GLU A 596 -28.52 11.45 -15.90
N ASN A 597 -29.24 11.68 -14.79
CA ASN A 597 -28.83 12.54 -13.68
C ASN A 597 -27.61 12.03 -12.90
N LEU A 598 -27.36 10.72 -12.86
CA LEU A 598 -26.15 10.16 -12.24
C LEU A 598 -24.87 10.58 -12.97
N TYR A 599 -24.99 10.95 -14.22
CA TYR A 599 -23.90 11.36 -15.08
C TYR A 599 -23.86 12.88 -15.32
N LYS A 600 -24.93 13.61 -15.02
CA LYS A 600 -25.02 15.10 -15.22
C LYS A 600 -24.01 15.88 -14.39
N ASN A 601 -23.61 15.40 -13.21
CA ASN A 601 -22.58 16.04 -12.39
C ASN A 601 -21.14 15.77 -12.86
N LYS A 602 -20.95 14.96 -13.91
CA LYS A 602 -19.67 14.67 -14.56
C LYS A 602 -19.57 15.28 -15.97
N ASN A 603 -20.38 16.29 -16.27
CA ASN A 603 -20.58 16.87 -17.61
C ASN A 603 -19.32 17.38 -18.31
N ASP A 604 -18.25 17.67 -17.58
CA ASP A 604 -16.98 18.12 -18.18
C ASP A 604 -16.08 16.97 -18.66
N ILE A 605 -16.32 15.74 -18.17
CA ILE A 605 -15.47 14.57 -18.41
C ILE A 605 -16.13 13.58 -19.39
N ILE A 606 -17.46 13.43 -19.34
CA ILE A 606 -18.23 12.53 -20.21
C ILE A 606 -18.88 13.33 -21.32
N LYS A 607 -18.64 12.96 -22.56
CA LYS A 607 -19.29 13.51 -23.76
C LYS A 607 -19.93 12.39 -24.57
N ILE A 608 -20.94 12.77 -25.32
CA ILE A 608 -21.66 11.85 -26.20
C ILE A 608 -21.31 12.22 -27.64
N ASN A 609 -20.94 11.23 -28.46
CA ASN A 609 -20.69 11.47 -29.87
C ASN A 609 -22.02 11.65 -30.66
N LYS A 610 -21.94 11.96 -31.95
CA LYS A 610 -23.10 12.14 -32.81
C LYS A 610 -24.00 10.90 -32.95
N ASP A 611 -23.45 9.70 -32.65
CA ASP A 611 -24.18 8.44 -32.73
C ASP A 611 -24.79 8.03 -31.40
N GLY A 612 -24.65 8.87 -30.36
CA GLY A 612 -25.20 8.61 -29.03
C GLY A 612 -24.29 7.80 -28.12
N ILE A 613 -23.06 7.47 -28.56
CA ILE A 613 -22.10 6.66 -27.79
C ILE A 613 -21.32 7.57 -26.83
N PRO A 614 -21.33 7.29 -25.52
CA PRO A 614 -20.59 8.07 -24.53
C PRO A 614 -19.10 7.74 -24.57
N TYR A 615 -18.28 8.75 -24.27
CA TYR A 615 -16.82 8.61 -24.15
C TYR A 615 -16.29 9.58 -23.11
N PHE A 616 -15.17 9.21 -22.50
CA PHE A 616 -14.41 10.09 -21.65
C PHE A 616 -13.50 11.00 -22.48
N VAL A 617 -13.40 12.26 -22.09
CA VAL A 617 -12.43 13.20 -22.66
C VAL A 617 -11.19 13.21 -21.78
N SER A 618 -10.09 12.69 -22.29
CA SER A 618 -8.79 12.82 -21.61
C SER A 618 -8.32 14.28 -21.66
N LYS A 619 -7.37 14.64 -20.80
CA LYS A 619 -6.70 15.96 -20.84
C LYS A 619 -6.02 16.26 -22.19
N TYR A 620 -5.62 15.23 -22.90
CA TYR A 620 -5.03 15.36 -24.23
C TYR A 620 -6.08 15.47 -25.35
N LYS A 621 -7.38 15.64 -24.96
CA LYS A 621 -8.53 15.70 -25.88
C LYS A 621 -8.78 14.42 -26.69
N ASP A 622 -8.14 13.31 -26.33
CA ASP A 622 -8.39 12.03 -26.96
C ASP A 622 -9.69 11.41 -26.42
N LYS A 623 -10.47 10.82 -27.33
CA LYS A 623 -11.70 10.12 -26.99
C LYS A 623 -11.34 8.74 -26.45
N GLN A 624 -11.75 8.46 -25.22
CA GLN A 624 -11.57 7.14 -24.62
C GLN A 624 -12.93 6.49 -24.40
N TYR A 625 -13.17 5.40 -25.10
CA TYR A 625 -14.38 4.60 -24.96
C TYR A 625 -14.19 3.56 -23.85
N ASN A 626 -15.22 3.42 -22.99
CA ASN A 626 -15.23 2.49 -21.87
C ASN A 626 -16.49 1.63 -21.98
N SER A 627 -16.34 0.31 -22.05
CA SER A 627 -17.44 -0.63 -22.25
C SER A 627 -18.48 -0.57 -21.12
N GLY A 628 -18.06 -0.42 -19.85
CA GLY A 628 -18.97 -0.28 -18.72
C GLY A 628 -19.82 1.01 -18.78
N LEU A 629 -19.23 2.13 -19.23
CA LEU A 629 -19.98 3.38 -19.46
C LEU A 629 -20.99 3.21 -20.60
N ILE A 630 -20.59 2.57 -21.69
CA ILE A 630 -21.44 2.40 -22.88
C ILE A 630 -22.62 1.46 -22.58
N THR A 631 -22.42 0.37 -21.83
CA THR A 631 -23.51 -0.52 -21.40
C THR A 631 -24.52 0.22 -20.54
N SER A 632 -24.05 0.99 -19.56
CA SER A 632 -24.94 1.76 -18.69
C SER A 632 -25.76 2.80 -19.47
N TYR A 633 -25.14 3.54 -20.42
CA TYR A 633 -25.85 4.50 -21.27
C TYR A 633 -26.79 3.86 -22.27
N ALA A 634 -26.46 2.66 -22.79
CA ALA A 634 -27.39 1.92 -23.63
C ALA A 634 -28.71 1.67 -22.89
N LEU A 635 -28.64 1.25 -21.63
CA LEU A 635 -29.83 0.99 -20.80
C LEU A 635 -30.59 2.28 -20.46
N VAL A 636 -29.90 3.41 -20.32
CA VAL A 636 -30.54 4.75 -20.19
C VAL A 636 -31.30 5.10 -21.46
N TRP A 637 -30.66 5.04 -22.64
CA TRP A 637 -31.33 5.33 -23.91
C TRP A 637 -32.52 4.41 -24.19
N TYR A 638 -32.43 3.13 -23.79
CA TYR A 638 -33.56 2.22 -23.89
C TYR A 638 -34.73 2.65 -22.99
N THR A 639 -34.45 3.03 -21.77
CA THR A 639 -35.47 3.51 -20.83
C THR A 639 -36.10 4.82 -21.28
N ASP A 640 -35.28 5.76 -21.79
CA ASP A 640 -35.76 7.03 -22.36
C ASP A 640 -36.63 6.76 -23.57
N PHE A 641 -36.26 5.81 -24.42
CA PHE A 641 -37.10 5.38 -25.56
C PHE A 641 -38.44 4.83 -25.09
N LEU A 642 -38.48 3.96 -24.09
CA LEU A 642 -39.71 3.43 -23.55
C LEU A 642 -40.62 4.53 -22.96
N SER A 643 -40.01 5.53 -22.32
CA SER A 643 -40.75 6.64 -21.70
C SER A 643 -41.30 7.64 -22.71
N SER A 644 -40.50 8.01 -23.70
CA SER A 644 -40.78 9.11 -24.63
C SER A 644 -41.26 8.63 -25.99
N GLN A 645 -41.06 7.39 -26.35
CA GLN A 645 -41.21 6.79 -27.70
C GLN A 645 -40.40 7.55 -28.77
N ASN A 646 -39.35 8.25 -28.35
CA ASN A 646 -38.47 9.01 -29.24
C ASN A 646 -37.59 8.09 -30.07
N HIS A 647 -37.75 8.16 -31.39
CA HIS A 647 -36.97 7.37 -32.33
C HIS A 647 -35.45 7.60 -32.21
N GLN A 648 -35.00 8.81 -31.82
CA GLN A 648 -33.55 9.07 -31.66
C GLN A 648 -32.94 8.28 -30.49
N ASP A 649 -33.66 8.12 -29.38
CA ASP A 649 -33.16 7.37 -28.23
C ASP A 649 -33.12 5.86 -28.55
N ARG A 650 -34.08 5.36 -29.36
CA ARG A 650 -34.00 4.00 -29.95
C ARG A 650 -32.75 3.83 -30.79
N VAL A 651 -32.43 4.81 -31.67
CA VAL A 651 -31.21 4.77 -32.52
C VAL A 651 -29.95 4.76 -31.67
N LYS A 652 -29.84 5.61 -30.65
CA LYS A 652 -28.70 5.67 -29.75
C LYS A 652 -28.52 4.35 -29.01
N PHE A 653 -29.61 3.75 -28.52
CA PHE A 653 -29.58 2.44 -27.89
C PHE A 653 -29.00 1.36 -28.82
N ILE A 654 -29.49 1.29 -30.03
CA ILE A 654 -29.03 0.31 -31.03
C ILE A 654 -27.55 0.55 -31.39
N ARG A 655 -27.13 1.81 -31.56
CA ARG A 655 -25.71 2.16 -31.81
C ARG A 655 -24.79 1.74 -30.67
N CYS A 656 -25.18 1.95 -29.43
CA CYS A 656 -24.42 1.45 -28.28
C CYS A 656 -24.35 -0.09 -28.27
N SER A 657 -25.45 -0.75 -28.59
CA SER A 657 -25.53 -2.23 -28.66
C SER A 657 -24.62 -2.79 -29.76
N GLU A 658 -24.58 -2.14 -30.93
CA GLU A 658 -23.69 -2.49 -32.03
C GLU A 658 -22.23 -2.29 -31.67
N TRP A 659 -21.88 -1.16 -31.02
CA TRP A 659 -20.53 -0.91 -30.53
C TRP A 659 -20.07 -2.01 -29.56
N LEU A 660 -20.94 -2.49 -28.67
CA LEU A 660 -20.62 -3.59 -27.78
C LEU A 660 -20.32 -4.88 -28.54
N ILE A 661 -21.07 -5.20 -29.59
CA ILE A 661 -20.81 -6.38 -30.44
C ILE A 661 -19.46 -6.25 -31.15
N GLU A 662 -19.16 -5.07 -31.72
CA GLU A 662 -17.94 -4.82 -32.47
C GLU A 662 -16.68 -4.91 -31.60
N ASN A 663 -16.81 -4.63 -30.29
CA ASN A 663 -15.71 -4.67 -29.31
C ASN A 663 -15.72 -5.93 -28.41
N GLN A 664 -16.71 -6.79 -28.57
CA GLN A 664 -16.77 -8.09 -27.88
C GLN A 664 -15.76 -9.06 -28.49
N LYS A 665 -14.95 -9.71 -27.64
CA LYS A 665 -14.03 -10.76 -28.08
C LYS A 665 -14.76 -12.04 -28.47
N ASN A 666 -14.05 -12.93 -29.15
CA ASN A 666 -14.62 -14.19 -29.62
C ASN A 666 -15.09 -15.11 -28.49
N ASP A 667 -14.46 -15.01 -27.32
CA ASP A 667 -14.82 -15.73 -26.10
C ASP A 667 -16.01 -15.12 -25.35
N GLY A 668 -16.52 -13.97 -25.77
CA GLY A 668 -17.62 -13.26 -25.12
C GLY A 668 -17.20 -12.20 -24.13
N SER A 669 -15.91 -12.07 -23.82
CA SER A 669 -15.38 -11.01 -22.95
C SER A 669 -15.36 -9.65 -23.63
N ILE A 670 -15.21 -8.59 -22.83
CA ILE A 670 -15.01 -7.23 -23.31
C ILE A 670 -14.00 -6.50 -22.43
N GLU A 671 -13.07 -5.75 -23.01
CA GLU A 671 -12.10 -4.99 -22.25
C GLU A 671 -12.72 -3.72 -21.65
N ILE A 672 -12.37 -3.46 -20.39
CA ILE A 672 -12.68 -2.21 -19.70
C ILE A 672 -11.43 -1.37 -19.65
N ASN A 673 -11.44 -0.22 -20.32
CA ASN A 673 -10.37 0.77 -20.16
C ASN A 673 -10.47 1.41 -18.77
N SER A 674 -9.82 0.82 -17.77
CA SER A 674 -9.87 1.22 -16.37
C SER A 674 -9.04 2.47 -16.03
N ALA A 675 -8.26 2.99 -16.98
CA ALA A 675 -7.34 4.12 -16.77
C ALA A 675 -7.99 5.41 -16.21
N ILE A 676 -9.31 5.47 -16.11
CA ILE A 676 -10.05 6.67 -15.71
C ILE A 676 -10.82 6.50 -14.39
N GLU A 677 -11.14 5.29 -13.97
CA GLU A 677 -12.02 5.06 -12.80
C GLU A 677 -11.32 4.63 -11.52
N SER A 678 -10.11 4.09 -11.57
CA SER A 678 -9.41 3.63 -10.36
C SER A 678 -8.04 4.28 -10.21
N ASN A 679 -7.78 4.82 -9.02
CA ASN A 679 -6.42 5.14 -8.55
C ASN A 679 -5.59 3.87 -8.26
N ASP A 680 -6.18 2.69 -8.36
CA ASP A 680 -5.51 1.39 -8.21
C ASP A 680 -5.05 0.87 -9.58
N LYS A 681 -3.80 1.14 -9.91
CA LYS A 681 -3.12 0.65 -11.12
C LYS A 681 -2.94 -0.88 -11.22
N ASN A 682 -3.54 -1.64 -10.31
CA ASN A 682 -3.41 -3.10 -10.24
C ASN A 682 -4.65 -3.88 -10.67
N GLU A 683 -5.77 -3.23 -10.99
CA GLU A 683 -6.85 -3.91 -11.70
C GLU A 683 -6.47 -3.91 -13.18
N ASN A 684 -5.97 -5.05 -13.66
CA ASN A 684 -5.77 -5.32 -15.08
C ASN A 684 -7.05 -4.99 -15.85
N ASP A 685 -6.93 -4.63 -17.15
CA ASP A 685 -8.02 -4.38 -18.09
C ASP A 685 -8.95 -5.60 -18.29
N SER A 686 -9.34 -6.24 -17.19
CA SER A 686 -10.14 -7.46 -17.15
C SER A 686 -11.62 -7.13 -17.22
N THR A 687 -12.36 -7.98 -17.86
CA THR A 687 -13.82 -7.95 -17.94
C THR A 687 -14.44 -7.93 -16.53
N SER A 688 -15.46 -7.08 -16.30
CA SER A 688 -16.16 -6.98 -15.01
C SER A 688 -17.50 -7.71 -15.08
N VAL A 689 -17.86 -8.44 -14.03
CA VAL A 689 -19.18 -9.07 -13.84
C VAL A 689 -20.32 -8.05 -14.01
N LYS A 690 -20.15 -6.84 -13.47
CA LYS A 690 -21.11 -5.76 -13.66
C LYS A 690 -21.33 -5.49 -15.14
N THR A 691 -20.27 -5.31 -15.92
CA THR A 691 -20.37 -5.02 -17.36
C THR A 691 -21.02 -6.17 -18.12
N LEU A 692 -20.66 -7.43 -17.79
CA LEU A 692 -21.28 -8.61 -18.41
C LEU A 692 -22.77 -8.71 -18.09
N GLY A 693 -23.18 -8.51 -16.84
CA GLY A 693 -24.60 -8.49 -16.46
C GLY A 693 -25.40 -7.40 -17.17
N GLU A 694 -24.84 -6.19 -17.26
CA GLU A 694 -25.45 -5.10 -18.04
C GLU A 694 -25.47 -5.42 -19.55
N MET A 695 -24.42 -6.05 -20.12
CA MET A 695 -24.42 -6.50 -21.52
C MET A 695 -25.52 -7.53 -21.83
N LEU A 696 -25.74 -8.51 -20.94
CA LEU A 696 -26.87 -9.44 -21.06
C LEU A 696 -28.21 -8.70 -21.11
N SER A 697 -28.37 -7.71 -20.22
CA SER A 697 -29.56 -6.87 -20.20
C SER A 697 -29.73 -6.04 -21.48
N VAL A 698 -28.63 -5.50 -22.06
CA VAL A 698 -28.61 -4.75 -23.33
C VAL A 698 -28.98 -5.66 -24.48
N PHE A 699 -28.30 -6.80 -24.63
CA PHE A 699 -28.53 -7.71 -25.75
C PHE A 699 -29.90 -8.34 -25.70
N ALA A 700 -30.43 -8.68 -24.53
CA ALA A 700 -31.80 -9.16 -24.36
C ALA A 700 -32.84 -8.15 -24.87
N ARG A 701 -32.66 -6.86 -24.52
CA ARG A 701 -33.54 -5.78 -24.98
C ARG A 701 -33.37 -5.46 -26.45
N ALA A 702 -32.14 -5.48 -26.97
CA ALA A 702 -31.87 -5.27 -28.40
C ALA A 702 -32.46 -6.38 -29.25
N TYR A 703 -32.33 -7.65 -28.86
CA TYR A 703 -32.94 -8.78 -29.52
C TYR A 703 -34.47 -8.69 -29.51
N LYS A 704 -35.07 -8.41 -28.36
CA LYS A 704 -36.52 -8.22 -28.24
C LYS A 704 -37.02 -7.07 -29.11
N LEU A 705 -36.28 -5.97 -29.24
CA LEU A 705 -36.69 -4.78 -29.99
C LEU A 705 -36.54 -4.97 -31.51
N THR A 706 -35.57 -5.74 -31.98
CA THR A 706 -35.20 -5.82 -33.41
C THR A 706 -35.48 -7.18 -34.04
N GLY A 707 -35.43 -8.26 -33.27
CA GLY A 707 -35.43 -9.62 -33.75
C GLY A 707 -34.15 -10.05 -34.46
N GLU A 708 -33.08 -9.22 -34.46
CA GLU A 708 -31.89 -9.51 -35.21
C GLU A 708 -30.99 -10.52 -34.46
N GLU A 709 -30.65 -11.62 -35.11
CA GLU A 709 -29.88 -12.75 -34.53
C GLU A 709 -28.49 -12.37 -34.01
N LYS A 710 -27.87 -11.29 -34.53
CA LYS A 710 -26.58 -10.81 -34.05
C LYS A 710 -26.59 -10.53 -32.54
N TYR A 711 -27.69 -9.98 -31.99
CA TYR A 711 -27.83 -9.70 -30.56
C TYR A 711 -27.99 -10.96 -29.73
N ASN A 712 -28.71 -11.96 -30.26
CA ASN A 712 -28.85 -13.28 -29.65
C ASN A 712 -27.49 -13.98 -29.55
N GLN A 713 -26.70 -14.00 -30.62
CA GLN A 713 -25.37 -14.61 -30.63
C GLN A 713 -24.41 -13.91 -29.69
N ALA A 714 -24.44 -12.57 -29.62
CA ALA A 714 -23.62 -11.80 -28.71
C ALA A 714 -23.96 -12.06 -27.23
N GLY A 715 -25.27 -12.17 -26.92
CA GLY A 715 -25.74 -12.52 -25.60
C GLY A 715 -25.36 -13.92 -25.17
N ILE A 716 -25.47 -14.91 -26.05
CA ILE A 716 -25.01 -16.28 -25.76
C ILE A 716 -23.53 -16.34 -25.45
N LYS A 717 -22.68 -15.61 -26.20
CA LYS A 717 -21.24 -15.51 -25.92
C LYS A 717 -20.97 -14.86 -24.56
N THR A 718 -21.68 -13.78 -24.23
CA THR A 718 -21.55 -13.10 -22.93
C THR A 718 -21.95 -14.05 -21.78
N LEU A 719 -23.06 -14.76 -21.91
CA LEU A 719 -23.53 -15.72 -20.92
C LEU A 719 -22.51 -16.83 -20.69
N ASN A 720 -22.04 -17.48 -21.77
CA ASN A 720 -21.06 -18.55 -21.65
C ASN A 720 -19.79 -18.09 -20.97
N TYR A 721 -19.24 -16.92 -21.36
CA TYR A 721 -18.07 -16.36 -20.73
C TYR A 721 -18.29 -16.11 -19.23
N MET A 722 -19.43 -15.52 -18.86
CA MET A 722 -19.75 -15.21 -17.47
C MET A 722 -19.85 -16.49 -16.62
N LEU A 723 -20.50 -17.54 -17.13
CA LEU A 723 -20.65 -18.81 -16.43
C LEU A 723 -19.33 -19.58 -16.30
N GLU A 724 -18.49 -19.54 -17.33
CA GLU A 724 -17.19 -20.24 -17.32
C GLU A 724 -16.12 -19.54 -16.50
N ASN A 725 -16.10 -18.18 -16.47
CA ASN A 725 -14.99 -17.40 -15.96
C ASN A 725 -15.30 -16.57 -14.72
N CYS A 726 -16.57 -16.31 -14.40
CA CYS A 726 -16.95 -15.41 -13.31
C CYS A 726 -17.65 -16.09 -12.14
N ILE A 727 -17.93 -17.39 -12.20
CA ILE A 727 -18.45 -18.15 -11.06
C ILE A 727 -17.26 -18.59 -10.21
N TYR A 728 -17.25 -18.17 -8.95
CA TYR A 728 -16.20 -18.53 -7.98
C TYR A 728 -16.17 -20.05 -7.77
N SER A 729 -15.00 -20.64 -7.97
CA SER A 729 -14.75 -22.04 -7.68
C SER A 729 -13.62 -22.15 -6.67
N ARG A 730 -13.86 -22.81 -5.54
CA ARG A 730 -12.83 -23.09 -4.54
C ARG A 730 -11.76 -23.99 -5.14
N ASP A 731 -10.51 -23.54 -5.17
CA ASP A 731 -9.38 -24.43 -5.45
C ASP A 731 -9.12 -25.29 -4.20
N THR A 732 -9.47 -26.59 -4.28
CA THR A 732 -9.32 -27.55 -3.20
C THR A 732 -7.86 -27.85 -2.85
N SER A 733 -6.90 -27.32 -3.61
CA SER A 733 -5.46 -27.47 -3.34
C SER A 733 -4.93 -26.48 -2.29
N ASP A 734 -5.65 -25.39 -2.00
CA ASP A 734 -5.23 -24.36 -1.04
C ASP A 734 -5.78 -24.65 0.36
N LYS A 735 -4.87 -24.80 1.33
CA LYS A 735 -5.17 -25.09 2.74
C LYS A 735 -5.63 -23.86 3.55
N ASN A 736 -5.80 -22.72 2.92
CA ASN A 736 -6.36 -21.55 3.58
C ASN A 736 -7.88 -21.72 3.65
N GLU A 737 -8.38 -21.99 4.83
CA GLU A 737 -9.78 -22.15 5.17
C GLU A 737 -10.58 -20.91 4.77
N ASP A 738 -11.28 -20.96 3.65
CA ASP A 738 -12.26 -19.96 3.28
C ASP A 738 -13.55 -20.16 4.11
N ILE A 739 -13.60 -19.49 5.24
CA ILE A 739 -14.68 -19.60 6.21
C ILE A 739 -16.06 -19.30 5.60
N ILE A 740 -16.11 -18.37 4.61
CA ILE A 740 -17.37 -18.04 3.94
C ILE A 740 -17.82 -19.20 3.07
N MET A 741 -16.92 -19.79 2.30
CA MET A 741 -17.28 -20.92 1.44
C MET A 741 -17.73 -22.13 2.24
N ASP A 742 -17.05 -22.43 3.36
CA ASP A 742 -17.46 -23.51 4.26
C ASP A 742 -18.89 -23.30 4.79
N TYR A 743 -19.26 -22.05 5.08
CA TYR A 743 -20.62 -21.72 5.47
C TYR A 743 -21.61 -21.84 4.30
N LEU A 744 -21.24 -21.33 3.12
CA LEU A 744 -22.13 -21.29 1.95
C LEU A 744 -22.46 -22.67 1.41
N ILE A 745 -21.48 -23.59 1.36
CA ILE A 745 -21.67 -24.96 0.80
C ILE A 745 -22.25 -25.98 1.80
N LYS A 746 -22.42 -25.61 3.06
CA LYS A 746 -22.81 -26.53 4.14
C LYS A 746 -24.09 -27.35 3.85
N ASP A 747 -25.03 -26.78 3.06
CA ASP A 747 -26.31 -27.43 2.78
C ASP A 747 -26.36 -28.20 1.45
N ASN A 748 -25.23 -28.32 0.76
CA ASN A 748 -25.10 -28.99 -0.55
C ASN A 748 -26.09 -28.53 -1.62
N LYS A 749 -26.64 -27.30 -1.51
CA LYS A 749 -27.48 -26.72 -2.55
C LYS A 749 -26.62 -26.11 -3.64
N PRO A 750 -26.99 -26.24 -4.92
CA PRO A 750 -26.30 -25.49 -5.97
C PRO A 750 -26.35 -24.00 -5.70
N LEU A 751 -25.21 -23.35 -5.85
CA LEU A 751 -25.08 -21.90 -5.63
C LEU A 751 -24.00 -21.34 -6.55
N ASP A 752 -24.26 -20.12 -7.07
CA ASP A 752 -23.32 -19.37 -7.89
C ASP A 752 -22.98 -18.05 -7.21
N ILE A 753 -21.67 -17.81 -7.04
CA ILE A 753 -21.13 -16.55 -6.54
C ILE A 753 -20.38 -15.92 -7.69
N PHE A 754 -20.80 -14.72 -8.09
CA PHE A 754 -20.24 -14.02 -9.25
C PHE A 754 -19.14 -13.05 -8.83
N GLU A 755 -17.91 -13.31 -9.32
CA GLU A 755 -16.72 -12.52 -9.07
C GLU A 755 -15.95 -12.21 -10.36
N ASN A 756 -15.26 -11.07 -10.40
CA ASN A 756 -14.48 -10.64 -11.57
C ASN A 756 -13.37 -11.62 -11.94
N ASN A 757 -12.78 -12.30 -10.95
CA ASN A 757 -11.73 -13.30 -11.14
C ASN A 757 -11.99 -14.51 -10.25
N LYS A 758 -11.71 -15.70 -10.76
CA LYS A 758 -11.82 -16.97 -10.01
C LYS A 758 -10.71 -17.16 -8.96
N ASP A 759 -9.69 -16.28 -8.94
CA ASP A 759 -8.47 -16.41 -8.15
C ASP A 759 -8.65 -16.01 -6.69
N GLU A 760 -7.64 -16.31 -5.86
CA GLU A 760 -7.51 -16.09 -4.41
C GLU A 760 -7.89 -14.70 -3.86
N ASN A 761 -8.23 -13.75 -4.73
CA ASN A 761 -8.57 -12.37 -4.37
C ASN A 761 -10.07 -12.08 -4.36
N SER A 762 -10.92 -13.11 -4.30
CA SER A 762 -12.37 -12.93 -4.21
C SER A 762 -12.74 -12.01 -3.05
N LYS A 763 -13.52 -10.99 -3.37
CA LYS A 763 -13.99 -9.98 -2.41
C LYS A 763 -15.43 -10.23 -1.99
N PHE A 764 -16.15 -11.09 -2.68
CA PHE A 764 -17.59 -11.36 -2.50
C PHE A 764 -18.39 -10.05 -2.51
N ARG A 765 -18.27 -9.29 -3.61
CA ARG A 765 -18.93 -8.00 -3.75
C ARG A 765 -20.43 -8.16 -3.97
N LEU A 766 -21.22 -7.44 -3.15
CA LEU A 766 -22.67 -7.46 -3.25
C LEU A 766 -23.18 -6.97 -4.61
N ASP A 767 -22.60 -5.89 -5.15
CA ASP A 767 -23.03 -5.32 -6.43
C ASP A 767 -22.74 -6.26 -7.60
N ASN A 768 -21.62 -7.00 -7.61
CA ASN A 768 -21.34 -8.01 -8.65
C ASN A 768 -22.43 -9.07 -8.72
N GLN A 769 -22.80 -9.65 -7.56
CA GLN A 769 -23.85 -10.65 -7.46
C GLN A 769 -25.19 -10.11 -8.00
N LEU A 770 -25.54 -8.89 -7.62
CA LEU A 770 -26.83 -8.31 -8.01
C LEU A 770 -26.89 -7.99 -9.51
N TYR A 771 -25.80 -7.46 -10.11
CA TYR A 771 -25.76 -7.21 -11.55
C TYR A 771 -25.82 -8.49 -12.37
N ALA A 772 -25.11 -9.55 -11.95
CA ALA A 772 -25.20 -10.84 -12.61
C ALA A 772 -26.64 -11.38 -12.60
N LEU A 773 -27.31 -11.34 -11.45
CA LEU A 773 -28.69 -11.81 -11.31
C LEU A 773 -29.67 -11.04 -12.20
N ILE A 774 -29.57 -9.71 -12.27
CA ILE A 774 -30.43 -8.92 -13.16
C ILE A 774 -30.18 -9.28 -14.61
N GLY A 775 -28.92 -9.41 -15.03
CA GLY A 775 -28.56 -9.80 -16.40
C GLY A 775 -29.08 -11.19 -16.78
N LEU A 776 -28.90 -12.16 -15.88
CA LEU A 776 -29.41 -13.53 -16.07
C LEU A 776 -30.94 -13.55 -16.15
N CYS A 777 -31.64 -12.80 -15.29
CA CYS A 777 -33.09 -12.69 -15.31
C CYS A 777 -33.58 -12.05 -16.59
N ASP A 778 -32.99 -10.96 -17.06
CA ASP A 778 -33.37 -10.31 -18.31
C ASP A 778 -33.15 -11.28 -19.50
N TRP A 779 -32.02 -11.99 -19.54
CA TRP A 779 -31.73 -12.95 -20.61
C TRP A 779 -32.70 -14.12 -20.62
N ALA A 780 -33.03 -14.66 -19.45
CA ALA A 780 -33.99 -15.76 -19.30
C ALA A 780 -35.40 -15.39 -19.79
N ASN A 781 -35.75 -14.11 -19.85
CA ASN A 781 -37.08 -13.62 -20.22
C ASN A 781 -37.17 -13.07 -21.67
N THR A 782 -36.19 -13.36 -22.53
CA THR A 782 -36.20 -12.89 -23.92
C THR A 782 -37.32 -13.51 -24.79
N GLY A 783 -38.02 -14.53 -24.31
CA GLY A 783 -39.27 -15.05 -24.93
C GLY A 783 -39.10 -16.20 -25.92
N VAL A 784 -37.90 -16.69 -26.12
CA VAL A 784 -37.60 -17.87 -26.96
C VAL A 784 -37.07 -18.95 -26.00
N ASN A 785 -37.74 -20.10 -25.95
CA ASN A 785 -37.33 -21.20 -25.07
C ASN A 785 -36.07 -21.93 -25.62
N THR A 786 -34.95 -21.18 -25.68
CA THR A 786 -33.65 -21.70 -26.11
C THR A 786 -32.87 -22.28 -24.92
N GLU A 787 -31.91 -23.13 -25.22
CA GLU A 787 -31.02 -23.73 -24.22
C GLU A 787 -30.34 -22.68 -23.36
N SER A 788 -29.87 -21.57 -23.95
CA SER A 788 -29.21 -20.47 -23.21
C SER A 788 -30.12 -19.74 -22.22
N GLN A 789 -31.43 -19.67 -22.49
CA GLN A 789 -32.40 -19.05 -21.60
C GLN A 789 -32.77 -19.94 -20.42
N VAL A 790 -32.88 -21.25 -20.67
CA VAL A 790 -33.06 -22.25 -19.61
C VAL A 790 -31.83 -22.25 -18.70
N LEU A 791 -30.62 -22.23 -19.27
CA LEU A 791 -29.36 -22.15 -18.53
C LEU A 791 -29.27 -20.87 -17.70
N ALA A 792 -29.61 -19.72 -18.25
CA ALA A 792 -29.62 -18.44 -17.53
C ALA A 792 -30.61 -18.47 -16.35
N LYS A 793 -31.78 -19.08 -16.52
CA LYS A 793 -32.76 -19.21 -15.42
C LYS A 793 -32.27 -20.14 -14.32
N GLU A 794 -31.58 -21.22 -14.66
CA GLU A 794 -30.99 -22.14 -13.69
C GLU A 794 -29.91 -21.44 -12.85
N HIS A 795 -28.97 -20.76 -13.51
CA HIS A 795 -27.90 -20.01 -12.82
C HIS A 795 -28.42 -18.78 -12.06
N PHE A 796 -29.50 -18.15 -12.51
CA PHE A 796 -30.22 -17.14 -11.72
C PHE A 796 -30.68 -17.74 -10.38
N ASN A 797 -31.30 -18.92 -10.37
CA ASN A 797 -31.76 -19.56 -9.15
C ASN A 797 -30.57 -19.95 -8.24
N TYR A 798 -29.47 -20.43 -8.79
CA TYR A 798 -28.26 -20.74 -8.03
C TYR A 798 -27.66 -19.48 -7.40
N GLY A 799 -27.64 -18.37 -8.13
CA GLY A 799 -27.18 -17.09 -7.62
C GLY A 799 -28.11 -16.49 -6.57
N VAL A 800 -29.44 -16.69 -6.66
CA VAL A 800 -30.40 -16.34 -5.61
C VAL A 800 -30.15 -17.15 -4.33
N ASN A 801 -29.86 -18.45 -4.43
CA ASN A 801 -29.49 -19.27 -3.29
C ASN A 801 -28.21 -18.75 -2.60
N ALA A 802 -27.20 -18.35 -3.35
CA ALA A 802 -25.98 -17.76 -2.83
C ALA A 802 -26.27 -16.42 -2.14
N LEU A 803 -27.02 -15.53 -2.80
CA LEU A 803 -27.38 -14.22 -2.26
C LEU A 803 -28.10 -14.33 -0.91
N ASN A 804 -29.07 -15.25 -0.79
CA ASN A 804 -29.81 -15.48 0.45
C ASN A 804 -28.91 -15.81 1.64
N LYS A 805 -27.84 -16.59 1.41
CA LYS A 805 -26.87 -16.93 2.45
C LYS A 805 -25.89 -15.79 2.73
N MET A 806 -25.57 -14.99 1.72
CA MET A 806 -24.58 -13.91 1.85
C MET A 806 -25.18 -12.64 2.49
N LEU A 807 -26.46 -12.33 2.25
CA LEU A 807 -27.09 -11.09 2.72
C LEU A 807 -26.88 -10.81 4.21
N PRO A 808 -27.03 -11.79 5.14
CA PRO A 808 -26.78 -11.53 6.56
C PRO A 808 -25.36 -11.02 6.84
N LEU A 809 -24.37 -11.41 6.07
CA LEU A 809 -22.96 -11.12 6.29
C LEU A 809 -22.57 -9.68 5.91
N TYR A 810 -23.36 -9.03 5.05
CA TYR A 810 -23.15 -7.60 4.71
C TYR A 810 -23.73 -6.65 5.77
N ASP A 811 -24.48 -7.15 6.73
CA ASP A 811 -25.12 -6.33 7.76
C ASP A 811 -24.10 -5.88 8.82
N LEU A 812 -24.05 -4.57 9.09
CA LEU A 812 -23.13 -3.91 10.01
C LEU A 812 -23.90 -3.08 11.08
N ASP A 813 -25.09 -3.54 11.51
CA ASP A 813 -25.92 -2.84 12.51
C ASP A 813 -26.18 -1.37 12.16
N GLY A 814 -26.93 -1.13 11.09
CA GLY A 814 -27.28 0.21 10.59
C GLY A 814 -26.46 0.67 9.38
N TYR A 815 -25.55 -0.14 8.90
CA TYR A 815 -24.74 0.07 7.69
C TYR A 815 -24.60 -1.23 6.91
N ILE A 816 -24.12 -1.12 5.67
CA ILE A 816 -23.93 -2.27 4.77
C ILE A 816 -22.48 -2.28 4.32
N SER A 817 -21.83 -3.44 4.34
CA SER A 817 -20.51 -3.59 3.75
C SER A 817 -20.60 -3.70 2.22
N GLU A 818 -19.58 -3.23 1.55
CA GLU A 818 -19.46 -3.33 0.08
C GLU A 818 -19.09 -4.77 -0.34
N ASP A 819 -18.28 -5.44 0.47
CA ASP A 819 -17.76 -6.77 0.25
C ASP A 819 -17.57 -7.52 1.58
N LEU A 820 -17.11 -8.77 1.51
CA LEU A 820 -16.88 -9.62 2.67
C LEU A 820 -15.39 -9.88 2.96
N THR A 821 -14.49 -9.02 2.49
CA THR A 821 -13.03 -9.18 2.69
C THR A 821 -12.62 -9.21 4.14
N HIS A 822 -13.40 -8.59 5.03
CA HIS A 822 -13.16 -8.61 6.46
C HIS A 822 -13.30 -10.01 7.09
N PHE A 823 -14.09 -10.91 6.50
CA PHE A 823 -14.16 -12.31 6.92
C PHE A 823 -13.03 -13.16 6.32
N VAL A 824 -12.69 -12.93 5.04
CA VAL A 824 -11.76 -13.77 4.28
C VAL A 824 -10.30 -13.49 4.66
N LYS A 825 -9.92 -12.21 4.77
CA LYS A 825 -8.51 -11.78 4.92
C LYS A 825 -8.22 -11.01 6.20
N GLY A 826 -9.21 -10.82 7.08
CA GLY A 826 -9.07 -9.98 8.27
C GLY A 826 -8.81 -8.51 7.93
N HIS A 827 -9.21 -8.06 6.74
CA HIS A 827 -9.14 -6.66 6.34
C HIS A 827 -10.18 -5.81 7.09
N ASP A 828 -10.03 -4.49 6.99
CA ASP A 828 -11.03 -3.56 7.50
C ASP A 828 -12.37 -3.75 6.78
N VAL A 829 -13.45 -3.56 7.52
CA VAL A 829 -14.78 -3.54 6.94
C VAL A 829 -14.88 -2.38 5.95
N ARG A 830 -15.17 -2.68 4.69
CA ARG A 830 -15.44 -1.67 3.68
C ARG A 830 -16.89 -1.28 3.73
N CYS A 831 -17.19 -0.15 4.36
CA CYS A 831 -18.52 0.44 4.24
C CYS A 831 -18.69 1.04 2.86
N SER A 832 -19.79 0.69 2.21
CA SER A 832 -20.21 1.33 0.97
C SER A 832 -20.38 2.83 1.18
N ASP A 833 -19.89 3.65 0.24
CA ASP A 833 -20.25 5.06 0.20
C ASP A 833 -21.77 5.22 -0.08
N ASN A 834 -22.30 6.41 0.19
CA ASN A 834 -23.73 6.67 0.08
C ASN A 834 -24.30 6.36 -1.32
N TYR A 835 -23.54 6.63 -2.37
CA TYR A 835 -23.94 6.36 -3.74
C TYR A 835 -24.00 4.84 -4.02
N LYS A 836 -22.99 4.09 -3.59
CA LYS A 836 -22.95 2.64 -3.76
C LYS A 836 -24.03 1.94 -2.95
N ILE A 837 -24.31 2.41 -1.72
CA ILE A 837 -25.40 1.88 -0.88
C ILE A 837 -26.75 2.01 -1.58
N ILE A 838 -27.08 3.24 -2.04
CA ILE A 838 -28.35 3.51 -2.73
C ILE A 838 -28.50 2.60 -3.95
N LYS A 839 -27.45 2.48 -4.73
CA LYS A 839 -27.39 1.64 -5.91
C LYS A 839 -27.59 0.14 -5.58
N SER A 840 -26.87 -0.38 -4.59
CA SER A 840 -26.99 -1.78 -4.17
C SER A 840 -28.38 -2.08 -3.63
N ILE A 841 -29.03 -1.16 -2.92
CA ILE A 841 -30.40 -1.33 -2.42
C ILE A 841 -31.42 -1.27 -3.56
N ALA A 842 -31.24 -0.40 -4.55
CA ALA A 842 -32.11 -0.37 -5.72
C ALA A 842 -32.03 -1.69 -6.55
N LEU A 843 -30.81 -2.21 -6.74
CA LEU A 843 -30.59 -3.53 -7.35
C LEU A 843 -31.21 -4.65 -6.52
N LEU A 844 -31.03 -4.62 -5.21
CA LEU A 844 -31.58 -5.63 -4.31
C LEU A 844 -33.12 -5.65 -4.37
N LYS A 845 -33.75 -4.46 -4.46
CA LYS A 845 -35.18 -4.35 -4.70
C LYS A 845 -35.58 -5.06 -5.99
N ALA A 846 -34.91 -4.76 -7.09
CA ALA A 846 -35.17 -5.39 -8.37
C ALA A 846 -35.05 -6.93 -8.32
N VAL A 847 -33.98 -7.43 -7.67
CA VAL A 847 -33.78 -8.89 -7.48
C VAL A 847 -34.88 -9.50 -6.61
N ALA A 848 -35.28 -8.83 -5.52
CA ALA A 848 -36.37 -9.29 -4.65
C ALA A 848 -37.69 -9.44 -5.43
N GLU A 849 -38.00 -8.48 -6.27
CA GLU A 849 -39.25 -8.46 -7.09
C GLU A 849 -39.25 -9.55 -8.16
N VAL A 850 -38.14 -9.83 -8.82
CA VAL A 850 -38.09 -10.87 -9.88
C VAL A 850 -37.87 -12.28 -9.33
N SER A 851 -37.27 -12.43 -8.15
CA SER A 851 -37.10 -13.73 -7.49
C SER A 851 -38.33 -14.20 -6.72
N ASN A 852 -39.17 -13.26 -6.30
CA ASN A 852 -40.25 -13.47 -5.33
C ASN A 852 -39.78 -14.17 -4.04
N ASP A 853 -38.57 -13.87 -3.60
CA ASP A 853 -37.98 -14.48 -2.41
C ASP A 853 -38.21 -13.59 -1.19
N GLU A 854 -38.92 -14.11 -0.19
CA GLU A 854 -39.31 -13.38 1.02
C GLU A 854 -38.10 -12.96 1.86
N ASN A 855 -37.04 -13.74 1.88
CA ASN A 855 -35.84 -13.41 2.65
C ASN A 855 -35.06 -12.25 2.00
N ILE A 856 -34.92 -12.27 0.69
CA ILE A 856 -34.32 -11.12 -0.05
C ILE A 856 -35.17 -9.85 0.16
N GLN A 857 -36.51 -9.96 0.11
CA GLN A 857 -37.40 -8.85 0.38
C GLN A 857 -37.21 -8.31 1.82
N MET A 858 -37.10 -9.18 2.81
CA MET A 858 -36.86 -8.82 4.22
C MET A 858 -35.52 -8.03 4.37
N TYR A 859 -34.45 -8.48 3.71
CA TYR A 859 -33.15 -7.76 3.75
C TYR A 859 -33.19 -6.45 3.00
N TYR A 860 -33.93 -6.37 1.88
CA TYR A 860 -34.18 -5.09 1.20
C TYR A 860 -34.87 -4.10 2.15
N ASP A 861 -35.95 -4.49 2.81
CA ASP A 861 -36.68 -3.64 3.75
C ASP A 861 -35.81 -3.22 4.95
N LYS A 862 -34.98 -4.12 5.44
CA LYS A 862 -34.03 -3.86 6.54
C LYS A 862 -32.97 -2.82 6.12
N TYR A 863 -32.36 -3.01 4.97
CA TYR A 863 -31.29 -2.15 4.48
C TYR A 863 -31.82 -0.78 4.04
N PHE A 864 -33.02 -0.74 3.49
CA PHE A 864 -33.71 0.50 3.17
C PHE A 864 -33.99 1.34 4.41
N ARG A 865 -34.43 0.72 5.52
CA ARG A 865 -34.58 1.40 6.81
C ARG A 865 -33.26 2.00 7.32
N TYR A 866 -32.13 1.33 7.12
CA TYR A 866 -30.82 1.88 7.50
C TYR A 866 -30.53 3.22 6.83
N ILE A 867 -30.87 3.36 5.54
CA ILE A 867 -30.72 4.63 4.83
C ILE A 867 -31.69 5.68 5.40
N GLN A 868 -32.95 5.33 5.62
CA GLN A 868 -33.94 6.26 6.16
C GLN A 868 -33.51 6.77 7.55
N ASP A 869 -33.12 5.88 8.45
CA ASP A 869 -32.69 6.24 9.80
C ASP A 869 -31.45 7.14 9.82
N ASN A 870 -30.47 6.86 8.96
CA ASN A 870 -29.27 7.68 8.83
C ASN A 870 -29.59 9.07 8.27
N PHE A 871 -30.51 9.18 7.33
CA PHE A 871 -30.98 10.45 6.81
C PHE A 871 -31.72 11.28 7.86
N TYR A 872 -32.64 10.69 8.62
CA TYR A 872 -33.37 11.41 9.68
C TYR A 872 -32.44 11.84 10.82
N LYS A 873 -31.44 11.04 11.18
CA LYS A 873 -30.45 11.42 12.19
C LYS A 873 -29.58 12.61 11.73
N GLN A 874 -29.18 12.65 10.46
CA GLN A 874 -28.41 13.75 9.88
C GLN A 874 -29.24 15.06 9.82
N ASN A 875 -30.51 14.99 9.45
CA ASN A 875 -31.39 16.15 9.37
C ASN A 875 -31.81 16.68 10.75
N LYS A 876 -31.95 15.83 11.77
CA LYS A 876 -32.18 16.28 13.15
C LYS A 876 -31.02 17.13 13.68
N THR A 877 -29.78 16.77 13.33
CA THR A 877 -28.60 17.56 13.75
C THR A 877 -28.55 18.93 13.08
N LEU A 878 -29.09 19.06 11.87
CA LEU A 878 -29.21 20.35 11.15
C LEU A 878 -30.36 21.23 11.66
N ILE A 879 -31.42 20.63 12.18
CA ILE A 879 -32.57 21.37 12.73
C ILE A 879 -32.28 21.92 14.14
N PHE A 880 -31.38 21.30 14.88
CA PHE A 880 -30.99 21.77 16.22
C PHE A 880 -29.80 22.75 16.23
N ASN A 881 -29.12 22.95 15.10
CA ASN A 881 -28.00 23.89 14.96
C ASN A 881 -28.38 25.19 14.22
N ASN A 882 -29.66 25.42 13.95
CA ASN A 882 -30.24 26.70 13.56
C ASN A 882 -31.13 27.16 14.73
#